data_451db3457402d23e43a68fa5217f33a7
#
_entry.id   451db3457402d23e43a68fa5217f33a7
#
_cell.length_a   1.000
_cell.length_b   1.000
_cell.length_c   1.000
_cell.angle_alpha   90.00
_cell.angle_beta   90.00
_cell.angle_gamma   90.00
#
_symmetry.space_group_name_H-M   'P 1'
#
loop_
_entity.id
_entity.type
_entity.pdbx_description
1 polymer ?
#
loop_
_entity_poly.entity_id
_entity_poly.type
_entity_poly.pdbx_seq_one_letter_code
_entity_poly.pdbx_strand_id
1 'polypeptide(L)'
;MSNFYTNVQLVKDKIYYIGYEDGRRVKERFDYSPTLYLTSQDDSEWKTLEGESVKGIKQGCVSDAKAFIDKYKEVENLSVYGYDRFLYQFISDTFPDEVDYDINQLKIMSLDIEVECENGFPNVEACAEKMLSICMQDYHTRKITLFGTRPYNNTREDVDYRYCDGEEHMLQSFLAFWQENYPDILTGWNVELYDIPYICGRLKNVFNGQQMKLMSPWSMVHGDEIEIKGRKNIVYDLKGINVMDYMDLYKKFTYTNQESYRLDHIANVELGQKKVQHDEFENFKDFYTKDWQKFLDYNIVDVELVSRLEDKMKLLELGIALAYDAKVNMRDVYYQVRMWDTLIYNFLKKKKIVVPPGKRSDKDDKYEGAYVKEPTPGKYDWVVSFDLNSLYPHLIMQYNISPETLHHKRHPLWLREDPNANVNGILGQRVNVPKDMALCANGAMYRKDIHGFLPEMMKKIYDERVESKKLMILAKQEYEKTPTKELEKSISKYNNIQMARKIQLNSAYGAIGNQYFRYYNLINAEAITLSGQVAIRWIEHEMNKYLNKILKTEKQDYVIASDTDSIYLNLGPLVDAVYKGREKTNESVVSFLNKICEVEFEKYISSSYEALAKYVNAYEQKMIMKRENIASTGIWTAKKRYMLNVWDSEGVRYKEPKLKMMGIEAVKSSTPAPCREAIKDAIKIMMSGTENELVAFIDRFRTKFESLPPEDIAFPRSVNGLRKYRAKTTVYSKGCPLHVRGTLLYNFHIKKNNLEYKYPLVNEGEKIKYIHLRKPNKIGVENVISFLNTFPKELQLAGQIDRDTQFKKSFLDPLQIIANVIDWDTERVPTLEHLFT
;
A
#
# COMPACT_ATOMS: atom_id res chain seq x y z
N MET A 1 -23.89 14.15 -22.83
CA MET A 1 -23.75 13.95 -21.37
C MET A 1 -23.32 12.51 -21.18
N SER A 2 -22.45 12.25 -20.20
CA SER A 2 -21.88 10.89 -19.99
C SER A 2 -22.91 9.97 -19.30
N ASN A 3 -22.96 8.72 -19.75
CA ASN A 3 -23.74 7.67 -19.13
C ASN A 3 -22.80 6.73 -18.39
N PHE A 4 -22.98 6.56 -17.08
CA PHE A 4 -22.13 5.71 -16.25
C PHE A 4 -22.86 5.14 -15.03
N TYR A 5 -22.47 3.97 -14.60
CA TYR A 5 -22.99 3.35 -13.38
C TYR A 5 -22.29 3.91 -12.14
N THR A 6 -22.99 3.98 -11.01
CA THR A 6 -22.36 4.25 -9.72
C THR A 6 -22.32 3.01 -8.85
N ASN A 7 -23.36 2.20 -8.87
CA ASN A 7 -23.40 0.94 -8.13
C ASN A 7 -24.24 -0.10 -8.86
N VAL A 8 -23.72 -1.30 -9.00
CA VAL A 8 -24.41 -2.44 -9.60
C VAL A 8 -24.35 -3.62 -8.63
N GLN A 9 -25.47 -4.23 -8.34
CA GLN A 9 -25.58 -5.36 -7.43
C GLN A 9 -26.36 -6.50 -8.05
N LEU A 10 -25.87 -7.72 -7.86
CA LEU A 10 -26.61 -8.92 -8.20
C LEU A 10 -27.28 -9.47 -6.93
N VAL A 11 -28.61 -9.45 -6.90
CA VAL A 11 -29.40 -9.99 -5.81
C VAL A 11 -30.32 -11.08 -6.36
N LYS A 12 -30.04 -12.34 -5.99
CA LYS A 12 -30.65 -13.52 -6.61
C LYS A 12 -30.39 -13.48 -8.13
N ASP A 13 -31.45 -13.35 -8.93
CA ASP A 13 -31.38 -13.37 -10.40
C ASP A 13 -31.53 -12.01 -11.06
N LYS A 14 -31.61 -10.94 -10.26
CA LYS A 14 -31.82 -9.58 -10.77
C LYS A 14 -30.62 -8.70 -10.52
N ILE A 15 -30.36 -7.83 -11.49
CA ILE A 15 -29.39 -6.75 -11.39
C ILE A 15 -30.11 -5.53 -10.84
N TYR A 16 -29.54 -4.95 -9.79
CA TYR A 16 -29.94 -3.67 -9.20
C TYR A 16 -28.90 -2.64 -9.60
N TYR A 17 -29.33 -1.67 -10.38
CA TYR A 17 -28.49 -0.67 -11.03
C TYR A 17 -28.79 0.71 -10.51
N ILE A 18 -27.75 1.46 -10.20
CA ILE A 18 -27.78 2.90 -9.97
C ILE A 18 -26.70 3.53 -10.84
N GLY A 19 -27.04 4.59 -11.53
CA GLY A 19 -26.11 5.29 -12.42
C GLY A 19 -26.63 6.67 -12.82
N TYR A 20 -26.00 7.25 -13.82
CA TYR A 20 -26.41 8.50 -14.43
C TYR A 20 -26.63 8.29 -15.92
N GLU A 21 -27.79 8.78 -16.42
CA GLU A 21 -28.15 8.81 -17.82
C GLU A 21 -28.57 10.22 -18.19
N ASP A 22 -27.89 10.81 -19.18
CA ASP A 22 -28.13 12.19 -19.61
C ASP A 22 -28.09 13.22 -18.45
N GLY A 23 -27.20 12.98 -17.47
CA GLY A 23 -27.02 13.82 -16.29
C GLY A 23 -28.08 13.64 -15.20
N ARG A 24 -28.99 12.68 -15.34
CA ARG A 24 -29.99 12.34 -14.32
C ARG A 24 -29.64 11.03 -13.65
N ARG A 25 -29.74 11.00 -12.33
CA ARG A 25 -29.55 9.78 -11.54
C ARG A 25 -30.73 8.83 -11.80
N VAL A 26 -30.42 7.63 -12.24
CA VAL A 26 -31.39 6.56 -12.49
C VAL A 26 -31.20 5.41 -11.49
N LYS A 27 -32.30 4.71 -11.22
CA LYS A 27 -32.33 3.56 -10.29
C LYS A 27 -33.26 2.50 -10.89
N GLU A 28 -32.69 1.42 -11.40
CA GLU A 28 -33.39 0.42 -12.19
C GLU A 28 -33.11 -1.02 -11.76
N ARG A 29 -33.95 -1.93 -12.20
CA ARG A 29 -33.79 -3.37 -11.99
C ARG A 29 -33.90 -4.09 -13.32
N PHE A 30 -32.93 -4.95 -13.60
CA PHE A 30 -32.87 -5.70 -14.83
C PHE A 30 -32.94 -7.22 -14.57
N ASP A 31 -33.67 -7.92 -15.43
CA ASP A 31 -33.49 -9.36 -15.61
C ASP A 31 -32.26 -9.58 -16.49
N TYR A 32 -31.36 -10.47 -16.04
CA TYR A 32 -30.12 -10.71 -16.76
C TYR A 32 -29.94 -12.19 -17.07
N SER A 33 -29.68 -12.48 -18.33
CA SER A 33 -29.33 -13.82 -18.82
C SER A 33 -27.87 -13.85 -19.24
N PRO A 34 -27.00 -14.44 -18.42
CA PRO A 34 -25.56 -14.49 -18.69
C PRO A 34 -25.25 -15.30 -19.94
N THR A 35 -24.21 -14.92 -20.67
CA THR A 35 -23.67 -15.67 -21.77
C THR A 35 -22.55 -16.59 -21.31
N LEU A 36 -22.69 -17.88 -21.52
CA LEU A 36 -21.66 -18.90 -21.37
C LEU A 36 -21.25 -19.40 -22.76
N TYR A 37 -20.17 -20.16 -22.86
CA TYR A 37 -19.66 -20.64 -24.12
C TYR A 37 -19.28 -22.12 -24.00
N LEU A 38 -19.52 -22.87 -25.05
CA LEU A 38 -19.08 -24.26 -25.23
C LEU A 38 -18.26 -24.39 -26.50
N THR A 39 -17.31 -25.31 -26.51
CA THR A 39 -16.56 -25.65 -27.75
C THR A 39 -17.51 -26.09 -28.86
N SER A 40 -17.19 -25.66 -30.07
CA SER A 40 -17.98 -25.94 -31.29
C SER A 40 -17.09 -26.46 -32.38
N GLN A 41 -17.58 -27.38 -33.18
CA GLN A 41 -16.92 -27.84 -34.41
C GLN A 41 -17.10 -26.85 -35.56
N ASP A 42 -18.15 -26.01 -35.48
CA ASP A 42 -18.37 -24.94 -36.44
C ASP A 42 -17.40 -23.80 -36.18
N ASP A 43 -16.92 -23.15 -37.25
CA ASP A 43 -16.10 -21.95 -37.08
C ASP A 43 -16.94 -20.83 -36.48
N SER A 44 -16.34 -20.11 -35.53
CA SER A 44 -16.97 -19.03 -34.79
C SER A 44 -16.00 -17.87 -34.65
N GLU A 45 -16.53 -16.66 -34.58
CA GLU A 45 -15.73 -15.47 -34.28
C GLU A 45 -15.15 -15.47 -32.83
N TRP A 46 -15.77 -16.26 -31.94
CA TRP A 46 -15.33 -16.42 -30.56
C TRP A 46 -14.42 -17.63 -30.44
N LYS A 47 -13.25 -17.43 -29.79
CA LYS A 47 -12.24 -18.48 -29.64
C LYS A 47 -11.88 -18.65 -28.16
N THR A 48 -11.35 -19.81 -27.79
CA THR A 48 -10.65 -20.01 -26.52
C THR A 48 -9.25 -19.37 -26.58
N LEU A 49 -8.54 -19.36 -25.46
CA LEU A 49 -7.13 -18.93 -25.44
C LEU A 49 -6.24 -19.82 -26.33
N GLU A 50 -6.59 -21.07 -26.51
CA GLU A 50 -5.91 -22.06 -27.34
C GLU A 50 -6.32 -21.96 -28.82
N GLY A 51 -7.28 -21.09 -29.15
CA GLY A 51 -7.75 -20.87 -30.54
C GLY A 51 -8.92 -21.76 -30.97
N GLU A 52 -9.50 -22.57 -30.10
CA GLU A 52 -10.66 -23.41 -30.41
C GLU A 52 -11.93 -22.56 -30.61
N SER A 53 -12.77 -22.92 -31.56
CA SER A 53 -14.04 -22.24 -31.77
C SER A 53 -15.02 -22.54 -30.63
N VAL A 54 -15.74 -21.51 -30.20
CA VAL A 54 -16.76 -21.60 -29.14
C VAL A 54 -18.04 -20.92 -29.57
N LYS A 55 -19.19 -21.46 -29.12
CA LYS A 55 -20.52 -20.90 -29.37
C LYS A 55 -21.14 -20.42 -28.08
N GLY A 56 -21.67 -19.19 -28.10
CA GLY A 56 -22.38 -18.60 -26.97
C GLY A 56 -23.73 -19.27 -26.72
N ILE A 57 -24.02 -19.53 -25.46
CA ILE A 57 -25.28 -20.09 -24.99
C ILE A 57 -25.85 -19.26 -23.85
N LYS A 58 -27.16 -19.16 -23.78
CA LYS A 58 -27.87 -18.53 -22.66
C LYS A 58 -28.77 -19.58 -21.99
N GLN A 59 -28.57 -19.75 -20.67
CA GLN A 59 -29.29 -20.79 -19.92
C GLN A 59 -30.51 -20.27 -19.15
N GLY A 60 -30.97 -19.08 -19.45
CA GLY A 60 -32.02 -18.41 -18.70
C GLY A 60 -31.48 -17.37 -17.72
N CYS A 61 -31.87 -17.43 -16.45
CA CYS A 61 -31.43 -16.47 -15.44
C CYS A 61 -30.04 -16.82 -14.87
N VAL A 62 -29.57 -16.01 -13.93
CA VAL A 62 -28.26 -16.19 -13.28
C VAL A 62 -28.17 -17.52 -12.52
N SER A 63 -29.24 -17.92 -11.84
CA SER A 63 -29.31 -19.22 -11.13
C SER A 63 -29.24 -20.41 -12.10
N ASP A 64 -29.87 -20.32 -13.25
CA ASP A 64 -29.81 -21.37 -14.29
C ASP A 64 -28.41 -21.48 -14.86
N ALA A 65 -27.73 -20.35 -15.12
CA ALA A 65 -26.36 -20.34 -15.60
C ALA A 65 -25.36 -20.93 -14.56
N LYS A 66 -25.56 -20.63 -13.27
CA LYS A 66 -24.77 -21.26 -12.19
C LYS A 66 -25.01 -22.77 -12.13
N ALA A 67 -26.26 -23.19 -12.13
CA ALA A 67 -26.62 -24.62 -12.11
C ALA A 67 -26.03 -25.36 -13.32
N PHE A 68 -26.01 -24.72 -14.50
CA PHE A 68 -25.38 -25.28 -15.68
C PHE A 68 -23.86 -25.45 -15.50
N ILE A 69 -23.15 -24.45 -15.00
CA ILE A 69 -21.72 -24.56 -14.71
C ILE A 69 -21.46 -25.68 -13.71
N ASP A 70 -22.20 -25.74 -12.59
CA ASP A 70 -22.01 -26.73 -11.54
C ASP A 70 -22.31 -28.17 -12.04
N LYS A 71 -23.30 -28.34 -12.90
CA LYS A 71 -23.65 -29.62 -13.49
C LYS A 71 -22.54 -30.20 -14.37
N TYR A 72 -21.85 -29.35 -15.11
CA TYR A 72 -20.83 -29.78 -16.07
C TYR A 72 -19.40 -29.61 -15.63
N LYS A 73 -19.16 -29.09 -14.43
CA LYS A 73 -17.83 -28.75 -13.88
C LYS A 73 -16.87 -29.95 -13.80
N GLU A 74 -17.39 -31.16 -13.56
CA GLU A 74 -16.58 -32.37 -13.38
C GLU A 74 -16.70 -33.34 -14.59
N VAL A 75 -17.33 -32.90 -15.67
CA VAL A 75 -17.45 -33.72 -16.88
C VAL A 75 -16.16 -33.67 -17.68
N GLU A 76 -15.50 -34.81 -17.84
CA GLU A 76 -14.27 -34.89 -18.63
C GLU A 76 -14.49 -34.39 -20.07
N ASN A 77 -13.53 -33.67 -20.61
CA ASN A 77 -13.51 -33.11 -21.96
C ASN A 77 -14.64 -32.12 -22.28
N LEU A 78 -15.36 -31.61 -21.28
CA LEU A 78 -16.33 -30.56 -21.43
C LEU A 78 -15.99 -29.37 -20.52
N SER A 79 -15.59 -28.28 -21.11
CA SER A 79 -15.35 -27.03 -20.39
C SER A 79 -16.43 -26.02 -20.68
N VAL A 80 -17.01 -25.43 -19.63
CA VAL A 80 -17.93 -24.30 -19.75
C VAL A 80 -17.12 -23.03 -19.61
N TYR A 81 -16.96 -22.31 -20.73
CA TYR A 81 -16.21 -21.05 -20.78
C TYR A 81 -17.12 -19.86 -20.49
N GLY A 82 -16.51 -18.72 -20.22
CA GLY A 82 -17.18 -17.46 -19.97
C GLY A 82 -16.93 -16.92 -18.55
N TYR A 83 -17.34 -15.69 -18.32
CA TYR A 83 -17.06 -15.01 -17.06
C TYR A 83 -18.14 -15.31 -16.03
N ASP A 84 -17.83 -16.17 -15.07
CA ASP A 84 -18.72 -16.67 -14.01
C ASP A 84 -19.08 -15.63 -12.94
N ARG A 85 -18.40 -14.47 -12.94
CA ARG A 85 -18.79 -13.32 -12.12
C ARG A 85 -19.81 -12.46 -12.87
N PHE A 86 -21.04 -12.91 -12.93
CA PHE A 86 -22.09 -12.36 -13.78
C PHE A 86 -22.42 -10.88 -13.56
N LEU A 87 -22.17 -10.35 -12.38
CA LEU A 87 -22.28 -8.91 -12.11
C LEU A 87 -21.38 -8.09 -13.05
N TYR A 88 -20.11 -8.48 -13.17
CA TYR A 88 -19.15 -7.77 -14.01
C TYR A 88 -19.31 -8.11 -15.50
N GLN A 89 -19.86 -9.28 -15.82
CA GLN A 89 -20.30 -9.58 -17.16
C GLN A 89 -21.37 -8.58 -17.60
N PHE A 90 -22.41 -8.34 -16.76
CA PHE A 90 -23.44 -7.35 -17.01
C PHE A 90 -22.85 -5.94 -17.20
N ILE A 91 -21.97 -5.47 -16.30
CA ILE A 91 -21.35 -4.16 -16.44
C ILE A 91 -20.59 -4.04 -17.76
N SER A 92 -19.82 -5.08 -18.13
CA SER A 92 -19.08 -5.12 -19.38
C SER A 92 -19.98 -5.21 -20.63
N ASP A 93 -21.16 -5.82 -20.52
CA ASP A 93 -22.12 -5.90 -21.61
C ASP A 93 -22.84 -4.55 -21.81
N THR A 94 -23.14 -3.86 -20.70
CA THR A 94 -23.80 -2.54 -20.72
C THR A 94 -22.85 -1.44 -21.16
N PHE A 95 -21.57 -1.52 -20.75
CA PHE A 95 -20.52 -0.55 -21.08
C PHE A 95 -19.39 -1.24 -21.87
N PRO A 96 -19.56 -1.51 -23.18
CA PRO A 96 -18.55 -2.22 -23.97
C PRO A 96 -17.25 -1.43 -24.13
N ASP A 97 -17.35 -0.10 -24.25
CA ASP A 97 -16.22 0.83 -24.36
C ASP A 97 -15.76 1.35 -22.99
N GLU A 98 -14.86 2.31 -22.99
CA GLU A 98 -14.42 2.98 -21.76
C GLU A 98 -15.61 3.72 -21.14
N VAL A 99 -15.71 3.66 -19.82
CA VAL A 99 -16.77 4.36 -19.09
C VAL A 99 -16.38 5.83 -18.95
N ASP A 100 -17.08 6.70 -19.68
CA ASP A 100 -16.92 8.15 -19.60
C ASP A 100 -17.75 8.67 -18.42
N TYR A 101 -17.13 8.80 -17.25
CA TYR A 101 -17.77 9.27 -16.03
C TYR A 101 -17.45 10.73 -15.73
N ASP A 102 -18.38 11.42 -15.08
CA ASP A 102 -18.19 12.77 -14.57
C ASP A 102 -18.23 12.76 -13.03
N ILE A 103 -17.07 12.96 -12.41
CA ILE A 103 -16.94 12.97 -10.96
C ILE A 103 -17.82 14.04 -10.31
N ASN A 104 -18.09 15.17 -10.99
CA ASN A 104 -18.92 16.24 -10.43
C ASN A 104 -20.40 15.86 -10.32
N GLN A 105 -20.85 14.80 -11.00
CA GLN A 105 -22.20 14.28 -10.86
C GLN A 105 -22.32 13.26 -9.72
N LEU A 106 -21.21 12.65 -9.31
CA LEU A 106 -21.21 11.67 -8.21
C LEU A 106 -21.56 12.36 -6.89
N LYS A 107 -22.56 11.85 -6.19
CA LYS A 107 -22.86 12.27 -4.83
C LYS A 107 -21.89 11.60 -3.86
N ILE A 108 -20.90 12.34 -3.37
CA ILE A 108 -19.88 11.85 -2.45
C ILE A 108 -20.05 12.55 -1.10
N MET A 109 -20.17 11.78 -0.03
CA MET A 109 -20.31 12.32 1.32
C MET A 109 -19.27 11.70 2.25
N SER A 110 -18.68 12.54 3.11
CA SER A 110 -17.89 12.12 4.27
C SER A 110 -18.80 12.08 5.50
N LEU A 111 -18.58 11.10 6.37
CA LEU A 111 -19.38 10.88 7.58
C LEU A 111 -18.45 10.68 8.77
N ASP A 112 -18.85 11.24 9.93
CA ASP A 112 -18.26 10.97 11.23
C ASP A 112 -19.32 11.08 12.32
N ILE A 113 -19.23 10.27 13.38
CA ILE A 113 -20.17 10.27 14.49
C ILE A 113 -19.46 10.41 15.83
N GLU A 114 -20.14 11.01 16.79
CA GLU A 114 -19.68 11.07 18.16
C GLU A 114 -20.70 10.39 19.11
N VAL A 115 -20.18 9.64 20.07
CA VAL A 115 -20.94 8.72 20.92
C VAL A 115 -20.62 8.98 22.40
N GLU A 116 -21.57 8.79 23.28
CA GLU A 116 -21.35 8.81 24.74
C GLU A 116 -20.27 7.80 25.15
N CYS A 117 -19.46 8.17 26.14
CA CYS A 117 -18.42 7.34 26.74
C CYS A 117 -18.64 7.20 28.24
N GLU A 118 -19.76 6.60 28.62
CA GLU A 118 -20.14 6.45 30.06
C GLU A 118 -19.31 5.39 30.78
N ASN A 119 -19.04 4.27 30.08
CA ASN A 119 -18.35 3.10 30.64
C ASN A 119 -17.06 2.77 29.93
N GLY A 120 -16.37 3.77 29.37
CA GLY A 120 -15.18 3.62 28.55
C GLY A 120 -15.47 3.74 27.06
N PHE A 121 -14.56 3.26 26.18
CA PHE A 121 -14.72 3.40 24.75
C PHE A 121 -15.93 2.59 24.24
N PRO A 122 -16.83 3.18 23.42
CA PRO A 122 -18.06 2.53 22.99
C PRO A 122 -17.82 1.20 22.27
N ASN A 123 -18.63 0.19 22.60
CA ASN A 123 -18.55 -1.12 21.99
C ASN A 123 -19.46 -1.20 20.76
N VAL A 124 -18.85 -1.41 19.59
CA VAL A 124 -19.56 -1.50 18.29
C VAL A 124 -20.46 -2.74 18.17
N GLU A 125 -20.17 -3.82 18.91
CA GLU A 125 -21.03 -5.02 18.91
C GLU A 125 -22.31 -4.81 19.73
N ALA A 126 -22.18 -4.14 20.87
CA ALA A 126 -23.30 -3.86 21.75
C ALA A 126 -24.07 -2.60 21.36
N CYS A 127 -23.40 -1.56 20.86
CA CYS A 127 -23.94 -0.24 20.56
C CYS A 127 -24.83 0.29 21.70
N ALA A 128 -24.37 0.15 22.98
CA ALA A 128 -25.16 0.47 24.14
C ALA A 128 -25.26 1.98 24.39
N GLU A 129 -24.16 2.70 24.19
CA GLU A 129 -24.08 4.14 24.45
C GLU A 129 -24.80 4.95 23.35
N LYS A 130 -25.34 6.10 23.71
CA LYS A 130 -26.13 6.95 22.82
C LYS A 130 -25.23 7.71 21.86
N MET A 131 -25.71 7.94 20.65
CA MET A 131 -25.07 8.87 19.72
C MET A 131 -25.39 10.31 20.15
N LEU A 132 -24.36 11.15 20.15
CA LEU A 132 -24.43 12.57 20.51
C LEU A 132 -24.53 13.50 19.33
N SER A 133 -23.79 13.19 18.25
CA SER A 133 -23.83 13.93 16.99
C SER A 133 -23.54 13.04 15.78
N ILE A 134 -24.04 13.50 14.63
CA ILE A 134 -23.75 12.93 13.30
C ILE A 134 -23.33 14.10 12.40
N CYS A 135 -22.13 14.04 11.87
CA CYS A 135 -21.57 15.06 11.00
C CYS A 135 -21.37 14.51 9.58
N MET A 136 -21.88 15.21 8.58
CA MET A 136 -21.73 14.84 7.17
C MET A 136 -21.23 16.03 6.38
N GLN A 137 -20.29 15.80 5.46
CA GLN A 137 -19.80 16.82 4.54
C GLN A 137 -19.98 16.38 3.09
N ASP A 138 -20.56 17.26 2.27
CA ASP A 138 -20.60 17.07 0.82
C ASP A 138 -19.23 17.35 0.20
N TYR A 139 -18.74 16.44 -0.63
CA TYR A 139 -17.41 16.48 -1.23
C TYR A 139 -17.21 17.69 -2.16
N HIS A 140 -18.22 18.07 -2.94
CA HIS A 140 -18.09 19.11 -3.96
C HIS A 140 -18.33 20.50 -3.39
N THR A 141 -19.39 20.64 -2.62
CA THR A 141 -19.81 21.96 -2.06
C THR A 141 -19.11 22.31 -0.78
N ARG A 142 -18.53 21.32 -0.11
CA ARG A 142 -17.94 21.40 1.25
C ARG A 142 -18.94 21.77 2.34
N LYS A 143 -20.21 21.84 2.02
CA LYS A 143 -21.25 22.07 3.01
C LYS A 143 -21.34 20.92 4.01
N ILE A 144 -21.47 21.28 5.28
CA ILE A 144 -21.57 20.35 6.41
C ILE A 144 -23.00 20.36 6.93
N THR A 145 -23.57 19.17 7.11
CA THR A 145 -24.82 18.97 7.84
C THR A 145 -24.48 18.27 9.14
N LEU A 146 -24.75 18.95 10.25
CA LEU A 146 -24.43 18.50 11.60
C LEU A 146 -25.71 18.31 12.41
N PHE A 147 -25.97 17.09 12.82
CA PHE A 147 -27.04 16.75 13.76
C PHE A 147 -26.48 16.69 15.17
N GLY A 148 -27.14 17.31 16.12
CA GLY A 148 -26.71 17.28 17.53
C GLY A 148 -27.86 17.35 18.51
N THR A 149 -27.64 16.81 19.70
CA THR A 149 -28.68 16.64 20.72
C THR A 149 -28.82 17.80 21.73
N ARG A 150 -27.98 18.84 21.58
CA ARG A 150 -28.02 20.06 22.43
C ARG A 150 -27.84 21.31 21.60
N PRO A 151 -28.20 22.51 22.05
CA PRO A 151 -27.98 23.75 21.31
C PRO A 151 -26.49 23.97 20.95
N TYR A 152 -26.27 24.51 19.75
CA TYR A 152 -24.95 24.87 19.22
C TYR A 152 -25.02 26.27 18.63
N ASN A 153 -24.07 27.12 18.96
CA ASN A 153 -23.99 28.48 18.42
C ASN A 153 -23.22 28.42 17.07
N ASN A 154 -23.96 28.20 16.00
CA ASN A 154 -23.37 28.14 14.66
C ASN A 154 -23.01 29.53 14.15
N THR A 155 -21.71 29.78 13.96
CA THR A 155 -21.18 31.03 13.39
C THR A 155 -20.71 30.86 11.94
N ARG A 156 -20.87 29.64 11.38
CA ARG A 156 -20.37 29.29 10.03
C ARG A 156 -21.50 29.16 9.03
N GLU A 157 -21.38 29.82 7.88
CA GLU A 157 -22.35 29.75 6.79
C GLU A 157 -22.38 28.41 6.04
N ASP A 158 -21.27 27.68 6.06
CA ASP A 158 -21.11 26.38 5.41
C ASP A 158 -21.57 25.20 6.27
N VAL A 159 -22.01 25.44 7.53
CA VAL A 159 -22.52 24.44 8.46
C VAL A 159 -24.04 24.61 8.63
N ASP A 160 -24.81 23.58 8.27
CA ASP A 160 -26.23 23.45 8.56
C ASP A 160 -26.42 22.65 9.85
N TYR A 161 -26.56 23.35 10.97
CA TYR A 161 -26.79 22.70 12.27
C TYR A 161 -28.26 22.36 12.49
N ARG A 162 -28.54 21.09 12.76
CA ARG A 162 -29.88 20.57 13.03
C ARG A 162 -29.99 20.08 14.47
N TYR A 163 -30.58 20.94 15.31
CA TYR A 163 -30.87 20.59 16.68
C TYR A 163 -31.95 19.49 16.77
N CYS A 164 -31.73 18.49 17.59
CA CYS A 164 -32.62 17.37 17.81
C CYS A 164 -32.86 17.18 19.30
N ASP A 165 -34.12 16.96 19.70
CA ASP A 165 -34.51 16.70 21.09
C ASP A 165 -34.24 15.22 21.40
N GLY A 166 -32.97 14.91 21.68
CA GLY A 166 -32.47 13.60 21.99
C GLY A 166 -32.12 12.72 20.79
N GLU A 167 -31.57 11.54 21.07
CA GLU A 167 -31.02 10.61 20.07
C GLU A 167 -32.09 10.09 19.09
N GLU A 168 -33.26 9.73 19.55
CA GLU A 168 -34.33 9.18 18.72
C GLU A 168 -34.74 10.18 17.64
N HIS A 169 -34.95 11.46 18.00
CA HIS A 169 -35.24 12.53 17.07
C HIS A 169 -34.05 12.77 16.10
N MET A 170 -32.83 12.70 16.61
CA MET A 170 -31.63 12.85 15.78
C MET A 170 -31.51 11.75 14.72
N LEU A 171 -31.72 10.50 15.09
CA LEU A 171 -31.68 9.36 14.16
C LEU A 171 -32.80 9.45 13.12
N GLN A 172 -34.02 9.88 13.52
CA GLN A 172 -35.12 10.11 12.56
C GLN A 172 -34.79 11.23 11.57
N SER A 173 -34.29 12.36 12.07
CA SER A 173 -33.91 13.51 11.25
C SER A 173 -32.76 13.20 10.30
N PHE A 174 -31.78 12.44 10.80
CA PHE A 174 -30.69 11.94 9.96
C PHE A 174 -31.20 11.00 8.85
N LEU A 175 -32.06 10.04 9.17
CA LEU A 175 -32.62 9.13 8.17
C LEU A 175 -33.47 9.85 7.12
N ALA A 176 -34.21 10.87 7.49
CA ALA A 176 -34.96 11.69 6.53
C ALA A 176 -34.01 12.38 5.56
N PHE A 177 -32.99 13.08 6.08
CA PHE A 177 -31.95 13.70 5.25
C PHE A 177 -31.21 12.69 4.39
N TRP A 178 -30.85 11.54 4.95
CA TRP A 178 -30.14 10.46 4.24
C TRP A 178 -30.94 9.93 3.07
N GLN A 179 -32.22 9.69 3.22
CA GLN A 179 -33.10 9.18 2.16
C GLN A 179 -33.27 10.19 1.00
N GLU A 180 -33.30 11.48 1.29
CA GLU A 180 -33.35 12.53 0.28
C GLU A 180 -32.00 12.68 -0.45
N ASN A 181 -30.90 12.35 0.22
CA ASN A 181 -29.54 12.62 -0.23
C ASN A 181 -28.65 11.39 -0.37
N TYR A 182 -29.21 10.18 -0.58
CA TYR A 182 -28.38 8.97 -0.71
C TYR A 182 -27.10 9.20 -1.49
N PRO A 183 -25.91 8.99 -0.89
CA PRO A 183 -24.66 9.15 -1.62
C PRO A 183 -24.44 7.97 -2.60
N ASP A 184 -23.69 8.23 -3.65
CA ASP A 184 -23.13 7.17 -4.50
C ASP A 184 -21.89 6.56 -3.84
N ILE A 185 -21.12 7.44 -3.16
CA ILE A 185 -19.94 7.08 -2.38
C ILE A 185 -20.06 7.68 -0.98
N LEU A 186 -19.91 6.82 0.01
CA LEU A 186 -19.73 7.21 1.40
C LEU A 186 -18.27 6.99 1.78
N THR A 187 -17.63 8.03 2.30
CA THR A 187 -16.27 8.00 2.83
C THR A 187 -16.22 8.52 4.26
N GLY A 188 -15.07 8.47 4.89
CA GLY A 188 -14.79 8.91 6.25
C GLY A 188 -13.58 8.16 6.78
N TRP A 189 -13.21 8.38 8.03
CA TRP A 189 -12.04 7.74 8.63
C TRP A 189 -12.42 6.56 9.51
N ASN A 190 -12.19 5.34 9.06
CA ASN A 190 -12.60 4.08 9.71
C ASN A 190 -14.12 3.87 9.76
N VAL A 191 -14.82 4.49 8.84
CA VAL A 191 -16.29 4.52 8.76
C VAL A 191 -16.90 3.12 8.53
N GLU A 192 -16.20 2.22 7.85
CA GLU A 192 -16.65 0.84 7.57
C GLU A 192 -16.65 -0.03 8.83
N LEU A 193 -15.74 0.19 9.77
CA LEU A 193 -15.61 -0.63 10.98
C LEU A 193 -16.16 0.03 12.26
N TYR A 194 -16.48 1.32 12.20
CA TYR A 194 -16.99 2.04 13.37
C TYR A 194 -18.32 2.75 13.13
N ASP A 195 -18.34 3.81 12.32
CA ASP A 195 -19.52 4.70 12.20
C ASP A 195 -20.75 4.00 11.62
N ILE A 196 -20.60 3.32 10.49
CA ILE A 196 -21.71 2.59 9.86
C ILE A 196 -22.22 1.47 10.76
N PRO A 197 -21.38 0.59 11.33
CA PRO A 197 -21.83 -0.42 12.28
C PRO A 197 -22.53 0.18 13.50
N TYR A 198 -22.01 1.30 14.02
CA TYR A 198 -22.62 1.94 15.20
C TYR A 198 -23.98 2.54 14.87
N ILE A 199 -24.14 3.28 13.77
CA ILE A 199 -25.42 3.79 13.30
C ILE A 199 -26.42 2.64 13.11
N CYS A 200 -26.04 1.59 12.39
CA CYS A 200 -26.89 0.43 12.15
C CYS A 200 -27.29 -0.28 13.47
N GLY A 201 -26.35 -0.42 14.39
CA GLY A 201 -26.60 -0.98 15.72
C GLY A 201 -27.54 -0.12 16.55
N ARG A 202 -27.38 1.19 16.56
CA ARG A 202 -28.29 2.11 17.27
C ARG A 202 -29.67 2.12 16.66
N LEU A 203 -29.80 2.17 15.33
CA LEU A 203 -31.08 2.04 14.64
C LEU A 203 -31.80 0.73 14.99
N LYS A 204 -31.06 -0.36 15.16
CA LYS A 204 -31.62 -1.64 15.61
C LYS A 204 -32.06 -1.59 17.06
N ASN A 205 -31.25 -0.98 17.94
CA ASN A 205 -31.56 -0.92 19.39
C ASN A 205 -32.70 0.04 19.69
N VAL A 206 -32.77 1.20 19.03
CA VAL A 206 -33.78 2.25 19.26
C VAL A 206 -35.11 1.92 18.57
N PHE A 207 -35.07 1.39 17.32
CA PHE A 207 -36.27 1.23 16.47
C PHE A 207 -36.56 -0.22 16.05
N ASN A 208 -36.12 -1.21 16.81
CA ASN A 208 -36.33 -2.63 16.51
C ASN A 208 -35.85 -3.06 15.09
N GLY A 209 -34.89 -2.36 14.50
CA GLY A 209 -34.21 -2.74 13.28
C GLY A 209 -34.95 -2.46 11.95
N GLN A 210 -36.20 -2.03 11.97
CA GLN A 210 -36.94 -1.74 10.72
C GLN A 210 -36.33 -0.56 9.97
N GLN A 211 -35.98 0.50 10.68
CA GLN A 211 -35.41 1.74 10.14
C GLN A 211 -34.00 1.54 9.57
N MET A 212 -33.25 0.55 10.03
CA MET A 212 -31.91 0.24 9.49
C MET A 212 -31.94 0.01 7.98
N LYS A 213 -33.04 -0.53 7.42
CA LYS A 213 -33.20 -0.73 5.98
C LYS A 213 -33.16 0.56 5.18
N LEU A 214 -33.53 1.68 5.81
CA LEU A 214 -33.53 3.01 5.19
C LEU A 214 -32.10 3.54 4.95
N MET A 215 -31.09 2.89 5.52
CA MET A 215 -29.66 3.18 5.19
C MET A 215 -29.30 2.81 3.76
N SER A 216 -30.10 2.01 3.06
CA SER A 216 -29.88 1.59 1.68
C SER A 216 -30.98 2.13 0.74
N PRO A 217 -30.62 2.70 -0.43
CA PRO A 217 -31.61 3.12 -1.42
C PRO A 217 -32.48 1.97 -1.93
N TRP A 218 -32.03 0.73 -1.77
CA TRP A 218 -32.79 -0.48 -2.11
C TRP A 218 -33.53 -1.07 -0.92
N SER A 219 -33.47 -0.46 0.27
CA SER A 219 -33.97 -1.00 1.53
C SER A 219 -33.38 -2.39 1.87
N MET A 220 -32.15 -2.60 1.45
CA MET A 220 -31.38 -3.83 1.65
C MET A 220 -30.07 -3.53 2.36
N VAL A 221 -30.03 -3.85 3.65
CA VAL A 221 -28.83 -3.73 4.50
C VAL A 221 -28.50 -5.12 5.01
N HIS A 222 -27.30 -5.58 4.80
CA HIS A 222 -26.82 -6.88 5.23
C HIS A 222 -25.59 -6.72 6.12
N GLY A 223 -25.61 -7.34 7.29
CA GLY A 223 -24.48 -7.33 8.22
C GLY A 223 -23.77 -8.68 8.18
N ASP A 224 -22.47 -8.64 7.91
CA ASP A 224 -21.58 -9.80 7.88
C ASP A 224 -20.55 -9.72 9.00
N GLU A 225 -20.33 -10.84 9.70
CA GLU A 225 -19.23 -10.97 10.63
C GLU A 225 -17.96 -11.34 9.87
N ILE A 226 -16.95 -10.48 9.95
CA ILE A 226 -15.64 -10.70 9.35
C ILE A 226 -14.56 -10.79 10.43
N GLU A 227 -13.56 -11.63 10.22
CA GLU A 227 -12.42 -11.72 11.13
C GLU A 227 -11.21 -10.97 10.54
N ILE A 228 -10.78 -9.91 11.23
CA ILE A 228 -9.59 -9.14 10.89
C ILE A 228 -8.55 -9.33 12.00
N LYS A 229 -7.43 -9.95 11.68
CA LYS A 229 -6.31 -10.20 12.62
C LYS A 229 -6.75 -10.87 13.93
N GLY A 230 -7.68 -11.83 13.85
CA GLY A 230 -8.19 -12.55 15.01
C GLY A 230 -9.28 -11.83 15.82
N ARG A 231 -9.74 -10.65 15.36
CA ARG A 231 -10.88 -9.91 15.94
C ARG A 231 -12.09 -10.03 15.03
N LYS A 232 -13.22 -10.39 15.60
CA LYS A 232 -14.51 -10.34 14.93
C LYS A 232 -14.97 -8.89 14.81
N ASN A 233 -15.44 -8.50 13.65
CA ASN A 233 -16.01 -7.19 13.37
C ASN A 233 -17.31 -7.41 12.58
N ILE A 234 -18.27 -6.54 12.77
CA ILE A 234 -19.49 -6.52 11.97
C ILE A 234 -19.32 -5.44 10.90
N VAL A 235 -19.50 -5.80 9.64
CA VAL A 235 -19.49 -4.88 8.50
C VAL A 235 -20.85 -4.88 7.85
N TYR A 236 -21.38 -3.73 7.51
CA TYR A 236 -22.68 -3.62 6.85
C TYR A 236 -22.54 -3.27 5.38
N ASP A 237 -23.15 -4.09 4.53
CA ASP A 237 -23.31 -3.83 3.10
C ASP A 237 -24.60 -3.04 2.86
N LEU A 238 -24.46 -1.75 2.59
CA LEU A 238 -25.55 -0.84 2.25
C LEU A 238 -25.83 -0.91 0.74
N LYS A 239 -26.66 -1.86 0.31
CA LYS A 239 -26.91 -2.08 -1.13
C LYS A 239 -27.27 -0.78 -1.86
N GLY A 240 -26.50 -0.45 -2.90
CA GLY A 240 -26.64 0.77 -3.69
C GLY A 240 -25.74 1.94 -3.30
N ILE A 241 -24.90 1.79 -2.25
CA ILE A 241 -23.92 2.78 -1.83
C ILE A 241 -22.54 2.12 -1.83
N ASN A 242 -21.53 2.81 -2.36
CA ASN A 242 -20.14 2.36 -2.25
C ASN A 242 -19.51 2.96 -0.99
N VAL A 243 -19.17 2.14 -0.04
CA VAL A 243 -18.36 2.57 1.12
C VAL A 243 -16.89 2.52 0.71
N MET A 244 -16.26 3.68 0.68
CA MET A 244 -14.83 3.85 0.38
C MET A 244 -14.14 4.49 1.57
N ASP A 245 -13.81 3.68 2.57
CA ASP A 245 -13.14 4.12 3.79
C ASP A 245 -11.79 4.77 3.49
N TYR A 246 -11.62 6.04 3.88
CA TYR A 246 -10.42 6.81 3.54
C TYR A 246 -9.15 6.27 4.24
N MET A 247 -9.28 5.74 5.44
CA MET A 247 -8.17 5.09 6.13
C MET A 247 -7.67 3.86 5.35
N ASP A 248 -8.57 3.09 4.75
CA ASP A 248 -8.20 1.91 3.98
C ASP A 248 -7.64 2.28 2.60
N LEU A 249 -8.15 3.35 1.96
CA LEU A 249 -7.51 3.95 0.78
C LEU A 249 -6.08 4.40 1.10
N TYR A 250 -5.89 5.10 2.22
CA TYR A 250 -4.58 5.53 2.67
C TYR A 250 -3.62 4.34 2.88
N LYS A 251 -4.04 3.31 3.60
CA LYS A 251 -3.22 2.09 3.80
C LYS A 251 -2.88 1.37 2.50
N LYS A 252 -3.81 1.34 1.54
CA LYS A 252 -3.64 0.62 0.29
C LYS A 252 -2.74 1.32 -0.70
N PHE A 253 -2.86 2.64 -0.81
CA PHE A 253 -2.21 3.42 -1.88
C PHE A 253 -1.00 4.23 -1.40
N THR A 254 -0.68 4.18 -0.08
CA THR A 254 0.57 4.72 0.44
C THR A 254 1.54 3.59 0.80
N TYR A 255 2.81 3.77 0.44
CA TYR A 255 3.83 2.72 0.65
C TYR A 255 4.54 2.82 2.01
N THR A 256 4.26 3.86 2.79
CA THR A 256 4.93 4.12 4.07
C THR A 256 4.06 3.65 5.23
N ASN A 257 4.60 2.74 6.05
CA ASN A 257 3.93 2.33 7.28
C ASN A 257 4.02 3.44 8.33
N GLN A 258 2.88 3.78 8.93
CA GLN A 258 2.77 4.80 9.97
C GLN A 258 2.85 4.20 11.38
N GLU A 259 3.26 5.01 12.36
CA GLU A 259 3.23 4.64 13.79
C GLU A 259 1.81 4.40 14.28
N SER A 260 0.88 5.22 13.81
CA SER A 260 -0.53 5.16 14.09
C SER A 260 -1.33 5.45 12.84
N TYR A 261 -2.50 4.83 12.69
CA TYR A 261 -3.46 5.13 11.62
C TYR A 261 -4.66 5.92 12.15
N ARG A 262 -4.52 6.59 13.30
CA ARG A 262 -5.54 7.53 13.77
C ARG A 262 -5.53 8.78 12.92
N LEU A 263 -6.70 9.38 12.72
CA LEU A 263 -6.86 10.56 11.88
C LEU A 263 -5.94 11.71 12.33
N ASP A 264 -5.85 11.98 13.63
CA ASP A 264 -4.97 13.01 14.18
C ASP A 264 -3.49 12.81 13.80
N HIS A 265 -3.00 11.57 13.90
CA HIS A 265 -1.61 11.25 13.52
C HIS A 265 -1.38 11.43 12.02
N ILE A 266 -2.27 10.90 11.19
CA ILE A 266 -2.14 10.99 9.74
C ILE A 266 -2.29 12.43 9.25
N ALA A 267 -3.24 13.19 9.79
CA ALA A 267 -3.39 14.60 9.49
C ALA A 267 -2.14 15.41 9.86
N ASN A 268 -1.52 15.11 11.01
CA ASN A 268 -0.25 15.74 11.39
C ASN A 268 0.90 15.38 10.44
N VAL A 269 1.02 14.10 10.06
CA VAL A 269 2.07 13.63 9.13
C VAL A 269 1.89 14.24 7.73
N GLU A 270 0.68 14.22 7.21
CA GLU A 270 0.40 14.61 5.84
C GLU A 270 0.14 16.12 5.68
N LEU A 271 -0.58 16.73 6.60
CA LEU A 271 -1.02 18.11 6.50
C LEU A 271 -0.27 19.08 7.45
N GLY A 272 0.46 18.56 8.43
CA GLY A 272 1.01 19.36 9.54
C GLY A 272 -0.08 19.88 10.49
N GLN A 273 -1.28 19.33 10.43
CA GLN A 273 -2.44 19.74 11.21
C GLN A 273 -2.80 18.67 12.22
N LYS A 274 -3.39 19.08 13.35
CA LYS A 274 -3.87 18.20 14.40
C LYS A 274 -5.36 18.41 14.60
N LYS A 275 -6.02 17.41 15.18
CA LYS A 275 -7.40 17.54 15.69
C LYS A 275 -7.48 18.64 16.75
N VAL A 276 -8.70 19.09 17.03
CA VAL A 276 -8.99 19.96 18.19
C VAL A 276 -8.51 19.25 19.45
N GLN A 277 -7.60 19.89 20.18
CA GLN A 277 -7.09 19.34 21.44
C GLN A 277 -8.13 19.51 22.56
N HIS A 278 -8.25 18.50 23.40
CA HIS A 278 -9.18 18.48 24.54
C HIS A 278 -8.47 17.97 25.81
N ASP A 279 -7.14 18.16 25.89
CA ASP A 279 -6.30 17.70 27.01
C ASP A 279 -6.61 18.39 28.34
N GLU A 280 -7.35 19.52 28.31
CA GLU A 280 -7.84 20.22 29.49
C GLU A 280 -8.95 19.46 30.24
N PHE A 281 -9.57 18.46 29.62
CA PHE A 281 -10.61 17.63 30.23
C PHE A 281 -10.01 16.33 30.76
N GLU A 282 -10.53 15.86 31.89
CA GLU A 282 -10.03 14.61 32.51
C GLU A 282 -10.32 13.36 31.67
N ASN A 283 -11.43 13.37 30.96
CA ASN A 283 -11.87 12.27 30.08
C ASN A 283 -12.81 12.80 28.99
N PHE A 284 -13.18 11.94 28.05
CA PHE A 284 -14.04 12.31 26.91
C PHE A 284 -15.48 12.65 27.36
N LYS A 285 -15.98 12.04 28.45
CA LYS A 285 -17.26 12.37 29.04
C LYS A 285 -17.29 13.81 29.55
N ASP A 286 -16.25 14.23 30.25
CA ASP A 286 -16.09 15.61 30.72
C ASP A 286 -16.07 16.59 29.54
N PHE A 287 -15.45 16.23 28.45
CA PHE A 287 -15.37 17.07 27.25
C PHE A 287 -16.76 17.39 26.69
N TYR A 288 -17.56 16.36 26.33
CA TYR A 288 -18.90 16.63 25.77
C TYR A 288 -19.91 17.14 26.77
N THR A 289 -19.64 16.97 28.07
CA THR A 289 -20.54 17.45 29.13
C THR A 289 -20.29 18.92 29.47
N LYS A 290 -19.01 19.33 29.56
CA LYS A 290 -18.61 20.66 30.04
C LYS A 290 -18.44 21.67 28.88
N ASP A 291 -18.05 21.23 27.68
CA ASP A 291 -17.86 22.10 26.52
C ASP A 291 -18.46 21.48 25.25
N TRP A 292 -19.78 21.54 25.17
CA TRP A 292 -20.54 21.03 24.01
C TRP A 292 -20.22 21.75 22.72
N GLN A 293 -19.92 23.07 22.76
CA GLN A 293 -19.57 23.86 21.60
C GLN A 293 -18.29 23.33 20.96
N LYS A 294 -17.22 23.24 21.74
CA LYS A 294 -15.93 22.73 21.28
C LYS A 294 -16.00 21.25 20.86
N PHE A 295 -16.88 20.47 21.49
CA PHE A 295 -17.11 19.08 21.13
C PHE A 295 -17.71 18.92 19.73
N LEU A 296 -18.69 19.77 19.35
CA LEU A 296 -19.23 19.77 17.99
C LEU A 296 -18.22 20.32 16.97
N ASP A 297 -17.44 21.33 17.34
CA ASP A 297 -16.33 21.81 16.48
C ASP A 297 -15.29 20.70 16.24
N TYR A 298 -15.05 19.83 17.23
CA TYR A 298 -14.20 18.65 17.09
C TYR A 298 -14.76 17.69 16.03
N ASN A 299 -16.06 17.35 16.07
CA ASN A 299 -16.70 16.47 15.09
C ASN A 299 -16.68 17.08 13.67
N ILE A 300 -16.85 18.41 13.55
CA ILE A 300 -16.72 19.14 12.27
C ILE A 300 -15.30 18.99 11.69
N VAL A 301 -14.29 19.19 12.54
CA VAL A 301 -12.89 19.12 12.12
C VAL A 301 -12.54 17.72 11.63
N ASP A 302 -13.14 16.66 12.16
CA ASP A 302 -12.86 15.29 11.73
C ASP A 302 -13.28 15.03 10.29
N VAL A 303 -14.44 15.46 9.84
CA VAL A 303 -14.85 15.36 8.43
C VAL A 303 -14.04 16.30 7.53
N GLU A 304 -13.65 17.48 8.01
CA GLU A 304 -12.81 18.42 7.25
C GLU A 304 -11.40 17.89 7.03
N LEU A 305 -10.80 17.23 8.02
CA LEU A 305 -9.48 16.62 7.90
C LEU A 305 -9.45 15.54 6.80
N VAL A 306 -10.49 14.72 6.68
CA VAL A 306 -10.62 13.74 5.60
C VAL A 306 -10.66 14.44 4.24
N SER A 307 -11.44 15.51 4.12
CA SER A 307 -11.50 16.30 2.89
C SER A 307 -10.18 16.98 2.52
N ARG A 308 -9.45 17.51 3.51
CA ARG A 308 -8.13 18.12 3.30
C ARG A 308 -7.06 17.08 2.92
N LEU A 309 -7.15 15.87 3.48
CA LEU A 309 -6.31 14.74 3.05
C LEU A 309 -6.59 14.38 1.59
N GLU A 310 -7.86 14.33 1.19
CA GLU A 310 -8.23 14.05 -0.20
C GLU A 310 -7.78 15.18 -1.14
N ASP A 311 -7.89 16.45 -0.74
CA ASP A 311 -7.41 17.59 -1.55
C ASP A 311 -5.92 17.46 -1.88
N LYS A 312 -5.12 16.95 -0.92
CA LYS A 312 -3.69 16.73 -1.10
C LYS A 312 -3.36 15.43 -1.83
N MET A 313 -4.01 14.33 -1.47
CA MET A 313 -3.55 12.97 -1.84
C MET A 313 -4.33 12.38 -3.01
N LYS A 314 -5.56 12.81 -3.25
CA LYS A 314 -6.43 12.35 -4.35
C LYS A 314 -6.65 10.83 -4.40
N LEU A 315 -6.74 10.19 -3.23
CA LEU A 315 -6.87 8.73 -3.14
C LEU A 315 -8.26 8.22 -3.50
N LEU A 316 -9.28 9.00 -3.20
CA LEU A 316 -10.66 8.68 -3.58
C LEU A 316 -10.83 8.79 -5.10
N GLU A 317 -10.37 9.91 -5.69
CA GLU A 317 -10.37 10.10 -7.14
C GLU A 317 -9.60 8.97 -7.85
N LEU A 318 -8.45 8.57 -7.32
CA LEU A 318 -7.66 7.45 -7.83
C LEU A 318 -8.43 6.12 -7.77
N GLY A 319 -9.10 5.84 -6.65
CA GLY A 319 -9.94 4.65 -6.48
C GLY A 319 -11.08 4.60 -7.49
N ILE A 320 -11.76 5.71 -7.71
CA ILE A 320 -12.83 5.86 -8.70
C ILE A 320 -12.31 5.57 -10.13
N ALA A 321 -11.18 6.18 -10.50
CA ALA A 321 -10.56 5.96 -11.80
C ALA A 321 -10.19 4.48 -12.03
N LEU A 322 -9.60 3.82 -11.02
CA LEU A 322 -9.29 2.39 -11.07
C LEU A 322 -10.53 1.51 -11.23
N ALA A 323 -11.62 1.85 -10.55
CA ALA A 323 -12.87 1.08 -10.62
C ALA A 323 -13.49 1.13 -12.02
N TYR A 324 -13.59 2.31 -12.61
CA TYR A 324 -14.15 2.48 -13.95
C TYR A 324 -13.27 1.86 -15.04
N ASP A 325 -11.94 1.97 -14.91
CA ASP A 325 -11.02 1.31 -15.83
C ASP A 325 -11.20 -0.22 -15.84
N ALA A 326 -11.37 -0.82 -14.68
CA ALA A 326 -11.61 -2.25 -14.55
C ALA A 326 -13.08 -2.65 -14.78
N LYS A 327 -14.01 -1.70 -14.86
CA LYS A 327 -15.47 -1.93 -14.91
C LYS A 327 -15.99 -2.77 -13.74
N VAL A 328 -15.65 -2.32 -12.54
CA VAL A 328 -16.10 -2.93 -11.27
C VAL A 328 -16.78 -1.87 -10.40
N ASN A 329 -17.46 -2.27 -9.34
CA ASN A 329 -17.93 -1.31 -8.34
C ASN A 329 -16.73 -0.64 -7.64
N MET A 330 -16.88 0.59 -7.17
CA MET A 330 -15.80 1.37 -6.57
C MET A 330 -15.19 0.70 -5.35
N ARG A 331 -15.98 0.01 -4.54
CA ARG A 331 -15.50 -0.80 -3.40
C ARG A 331 -14.57 -1.95 -3.82
N ASP A 332 -14.67 -2.43 -5.06
CA ASP A 332 -13.87 -3.57 -5.53
C ASP A 332 -12.38 -3.24 -5.72
N VAL A 333 -12.00 -1.97 -5.71
CA VAL A 333 -10.59 -1.54 -5.83
C VAL A 333 -9.71 -2.09 -4.70
N TYR A 334 -10.31 -2.46 -3.56
CA TYR A 334 -9.59 -3.12 -2.47
C TYR A 334 -9.18 -4.56 -2.79
N TYR A 335 -9.79 -5.20 -3.80
CA TYR A 335 -9.61 -6.61 -4.14
C TYR A 335 -8.79 -6.82 -5.43
N GLN A 336 -7.47 -6.86 -5.29
CA GLN A 336 -6.52 -6.93 -6.40
C GLN A 336 -6.81 -8.06 -7.43
N VAL A 337 -7.09 -9.28 -6.97
CA VAL A 337 -7.39 -10.42 -7.85
C VAL A 337 -8.66 -10.18 -8.67
N ARG A 338 -9.67 -9.57 -8.05
CA ARG A 338 -10.94 -9.23 -8.73
C ARG A 338 -10.72 -8.18 -9.81
N MET A 339 -9.95 -7.15 -9.48
CA MET A 339 -9.58 -6.09 -10.43
C MET A 339 -8.91 -6.67 -11.67
N TRP A 340 -7.89 -7.50 -11.48
CA TRP A 340 -7.14 -8.10 -12.58
C TRP A 340 -7.98 -9.11 -13.38
N ASP A 341 -8.79 -9.92 -12.71
CA ASP A 341 -9.69 -10.89 -13.39
C ASP A 341 -10.67 -10.18 -14.32
N THR A 342 -11.23 -9.03 -13.87
CA THR A 342 -12.17 -8.24 -14.67
C THR A 342 -11.46 -7.43 -15.76
N LEU A 343 -10.29 -6.86 -15.49
CA LEU A 343 -9.47 -6.20 -16.53
C LEU A 343 -9.15 -7.16 -17.68
N ILE A 344 -8.69 -8.36 -17.36
CA ILE A 344 -8.39 -9.38 -18.38
C ILE A 344 -9.66 -9.82 -19.11
N TYR A 345 -10.76 -10.03 -18.40
CA TYR A 345 -12.04 -10.33 -19.05
C TYR A 345 -12.43 -9.28 -20.09
N ASN A 346 -12.39 -8.00 -19.73
CA ASN A 346 -12.70 -6.90 -20.65
C ASN A 346 -11.74 -6.84 -21.84
N PHE A 347 -10.46 -7.10 -21.60
CA PHE A 347 -9.43 -7.12 -22.63
C PHE A 347 -9.64 -8.27 -23.63
N LEU A 348 -9.85 -9.48 -23.13
CA LEU A 348 -10.08 -10.66 -23.97
C LEU A 348 -11.43 -10.59 -24.72
N LYS A 349 -12.49 -10.07 -24.07
CA LYS A 349 -13.79 -9.85 -24.68
C LYS A 349 -13.72 -8.96 -25.92
N LYS A 350 -12.95 -7.87 -25.89
CA LYS A 350 -12.71 -7.01 -27.06
C LYS A 350 -12.06 -7.75 -28.23
N LYS A 351 -11.29 -8.79 -27.92
CA LYS A 351 -10.65 -9.66 -28.91
C LYS A 351 -11.48 -10.87 -29.31
N LYS A 352 -12.71 -11.00 -28.79
CA LYS A 352 -13.56 -12.15 -28.96
C LYS A 352 -12.95 -13.48 -28.48
N ILE A 353 -12.15 -13.37 -27.40
CA ILE A 353 -11.55 -14.52 -26.71
C ILE A 353 -12.33 -14.73 -25.42
N VAL A 354 -12.79 -15.96 -25.19
CA VAL A 354 -13.52 -16.33 -23.98
C VAL A 354 -12.54 -16.66 -22.85
N VAL A 355 -12.91 -16.25 -21.64
CA VAL A 355 -12.10 -16.58 -20.46
C VAL A 355 -12.31 -18.06 -20.07
N PRO A 356 -11.25 -18.75 -19.62
CA PRO A 356 -11.35 -20.13 -19.16
C PRO A 356 -12.17 -20.23 -17.87
N PRO A 357 -12.71 -21.43 -17.54
CA PRO A 357 -13.39 -21.65 -16.28
C PRO A 357 -12.48 -21.36 -15.09
N GLY A 358 -13.07 -20.83 -14.01
CA GLY A 358 -12.34 -20.58 -12.77
C GLY A 358 -11.80 -21.86 -12.16
N LYS A 359 -10.51 -21.92 -11.87
CA LYS A 359 -9.88 -23.05 -11.19
C LYS A 359 -9.61 -22.69 -9.72
N ARG A 360 -9.88 -23.64 -8.81
CA ARG A 360 -9.32 -23.57 -7.46
C ARG A 360 -8.01 -24.34 -7.49
N SER A 361 -6.93 -23.70 -7.13
CA SER A 361 -5.63 -24.33 -6.96
C SER A 361 -5.21 -24.25 -5.51
N ASP A 362 -4.67 -25.35 -4.98
CA ASP A 362 -4.02 -25.35 -3.67
C ASP A 362 -2.62 -24.78 -3.81
N LYS A 363 -2.24 -23.93 -2.85
CA LYS A 363 -0.89 -23.34 -2.79
C LYS A 363 -0.02 -24.23 -1.92
N ASP A 364 0.46 -25.32 -2.47
CA ASP A 364 1.32 -26.25 -1.74
C ASP A 364 2.83 -25.91 -1.88
N ASP A 365 3.23 -25.23 -2.95
CA ASP A 365 4.62 -24.99 -3.27
C ASP A 365 5.04 -23.52 -3.07
N LYS A 366 6.21 -23.36 -2.47
CA LYS A 366 6.91 -22.08 -2.36
C LYS A 366 7.95 -22.00 -3.47
N TYR A 367 8.03 -20.88 -4.15
CA TYR A 367 9.05 -20.59 -5.15
C TYR A 367 9.97 -19.45 -4.68
N GLU A 368 11.15 -19.37 -5.29
CA GLU A 368 12.15 -18.38 -4.95
C GLU A 368 11.77 -17.00 -5.46
N GLY A 369 11.96 -15.97 -4.63
CA GLY A 369 11.67 -14.58 -4.95
C GLY A 369 12.84 -13.88 -5.64
N ALA A 370 12.91 -12.55 -5.47
CA ALA A 370 13.93 -11.70 -6.04
C ALA A 370 15.32 -11.95 -5.43
N TYR A 371 16.36 -11.67 -6.21
CA TYR A 371 17.74 -11.68 -5.75
C TYR A 371 18.11 -10.39 -5.03
N VAL A 372 18.85 -10.52 -3.94
CA VAL A 372 19.48 -9.41 -3.23
C VAL A 372 20.92 -9.79 -2.92
N LYS A 373 21.88 -9.03 -3.44
CA LYS A 373 23.30 -9.22 -3.17
C LYS A 373 23.62 -8.88 -1.71
N GLU A 374 24.43 -9.70 -1.05
CA GLU A 374 25.02 -9.35 0.25
C GLU A 374 26.09 -8.28 0.05
N PRO A 375 25.91 -7.05 0.54
CA PRO A 375 26.95 -6.03 0.43
C PRO A 375 28.09 -6.31 1.39
N THR A 376 29.29 -5.90 1.03
CA THR A 376 30.36 -5.75 2.01
C THR A 376 30.03 -4.52 2.86
N PRO A 377 29.86 -4.63 4.19
CA PRO A 377 29.63 -3.47 5.04
C PRO A 377 30.79 -2.48 4.93
N GLY A 378 30.45 -1.20 4.82
CA GLY A 378 31.48 -0.16 4.64
C GLY A 378 30.91 1.20 4.25
N LYS A 379 31.80 2.20 4.26
CA LYS A 379 31.56 3.54 3.72
C LYS A 379 32.21 3.64 2.34
N TYR A 380 31.48 4.13 1.38
CA TYR A 380 31.88 4.23 -0.02
C TYR A 380 31.71 5.67 -0.51
N ASP A 381 32.68 6.17 -1.23
CA ASP A 381 32.63 7.48 -1.86
C ASP A 381 32.11 7.35 -3.30
N TRP A 382 31.32 8.34 -3.71
CA TRP A 382 30.79 8.45 -5.06
C TRP A 382 30.03 7.20 -5.54
N VAL A 383 28.90 7.00 -4.94
CA VAL A 383 27.99 5.89 -5.28
C VAL A 383 26.97 6.33 -6.31
N VAL A 384 26.81 5.52 -7.36
CA VAL A 384 25.76 5.72 -8.36
C VAL A 384 24.84 4.50 -8.38
N SER A 385 23.53 4.74 -8.35
CA SER A 385 22.53 3.67 -8.53
C SER A 385 21.91 3.72 -9.92
N PHE A 386 21.64 2.52 -10.43
CA PHE A 386 20.85 2.27 -11.64
C PHE A 386 19.65 1.41 -11.30
N ASP A 387 18.50 1.68 -11.93
CA ASP A 387 17.24 1.00 -11.67
C ASP A 387 16.57 0.51 -12.96
N LEU A 388 15.98 -0.68 -12.93
CA LEU A 388 15.22 -1.26 -14.04
C LEU A 388 13.77 -0.74 -14.04
N ASN A 389 13.37 -0.19 -15.15
CA ASN A 389 11.99 0.29 -15.30
C ASN A 389 10.97 -0.85 -15.19
N SER A 390 10.14 -0.83 -14.13
CA SER A 390 9.01 -1.78 -13.97
C SER A 390 9.41 -3.23 -14.29
N LEU A 391 10.41 -3.78 -13.61
CA LEU A 391 11.07 -5.06 -13.94
C LEU A 391 10.09 -6.19 -14.30
N TYR A 392 9.16 -6.55 -13.42
CA TYR A 392 8.30 -7.72 -13.66
C TYR A 392 7.36 -7.59 -14.86
N PRO A 393 6.66 -6.46 -15.08
CA PRO A 393 5.92 -6.25 -16.33
C PRO A 393 6.79 -6.35 -17.58
N HIS A 394 8.02 -5.83 -17.55
CA HIS A 394 8.93 -5.92 -18.69
C HIS A 394 9.45 -7.32 -18.92
N LEU A 395 9.66 -8.14 -17.88
CA LEU A 395 9.99 -9.56 -18.03
C LEU A 395 8.83 -10.34 -18.65
N ILE A 396 7.57 -10.06 -18.25
CA ILE A 396 6.39 -10.66 -18.88
C ILE A 396 6.40 -10.39 -20.40
N MET A 397 6.67 -9.14 -20.80
CA MET A 397 6.77 -8.74 -22.21
C MET A 397 7.98 -9.38 -22.90
N GLN A 398 9.16 -9.37 -22.27
CA GLN A 398 10.42 -9.83 -22.84
C GLN A 398 10.41 -11.31 -23.21
N TYR A 399 9.83 -12.13 -22.32
CA TYR A 399 9.79 -13.57 -22.49
C TYR A 399 8.46 -14.10 -23.04
N ASN A 400 7.51 -13.21 -23.32
CA ASN A 400 6.16 -13.57 -23.76
C ASN A 400 5.45 -14.48 -22.77
N ILE A 401 5.53 -14.17 -21.45
CA ILE A 401 4.97 -15.00 -20.37
C ILE A 401 3.46 -14.84 -20.32
N SER A 402 2.74 -15.89 -20.72
CA SER A 402 1.28 -15.97 -20.67
C SER A 402 0.83 -17.44 -20.60
N PRO A 403 -0.34 -17.75 -20.09
CA PRO A 403 -0.83 -19.14 -20.02
C PRO A 403 -0.83 -19.87 -21.35
N GLU A 404 -1.27 -19.21 -22.44
CA GLU A 404 -1.40 -19.79 -23.79
C GLU A 404 -0.07 -19.89 -24.54
N THR A 405 0.94 -19.13 -24.12
CA THR A 405 2.28 -19.18 -24.72
C THR A 405 3.22 -20.15 -24.03
N LEU A 406 2.89 -20.61 -22.82
CA LEU A 406 3.66 -21.60 -22.08
C LEU A 406 3.67 -22.96 -22.80
N HIS A 407 4.86 -23.48 -23.08
CA HIS A 407 5.03 -24.75 -23.80
C HIS A 407 5.03 -25.95 -22.83
N HIS A 408 3.83 -26.39 -22.40
CA HIS A 408 3.64 -27.44 -21.40
C HIS A 408 4.37 -28.76 -21.66
N LYS A 409 4.50 -29.13 -22.93
CA LYS A 409 5.10 -30.42 -23.32
C LYS A 409 6.59 -30.50 -23.01
N ARG A 410 7.29 -29.38 -22.88
CA ARG A 410 8.75 -29.36 -22.69
C ARG A 410 9.17 -29.07 -21.25
N HIS A 411 8.35 -28.40 -20.46
CA HIS A 411 8.80 -27.92 -19.16
C HIS A 411 9.38 -29.00 -18.21
N PRO A 412 8.70 -30.12 -17.88
CA PRO A 412 9.28 -31.14 -17.00
C PRO A 412 10.39 -31.97 -17.67
N LEU A 413 10.30 -32.19 -18.98
CA LEU A 413 11.29 -32.98 -19.72
C LEU A 413 12.57 -32.18 -19.97
N TRP A 414 12.44 -30.88 -20.29
CA TRP A 414 13.55 -30.00 -20.55
C TRP A 414 14.49 -29.84 -19.35
N LEU A 415 13.98 -29.70 -18.14
CA LEU A 415 14.78 -29.64 -16.92
C LEU A 415 15.53 -30.95 -16.64
N ARG A 416 15.03 -32.10 -17.17
CA ARG A 416 15.72 -33.38 -17.11
C ARG A 416 16.78 -33.52 -18.21
N GLU A 417 16.50 -32.99 -19.40
CA GLU A 417 17.40 -33.03 -20.54
C GLU A 417 18.54 -32.02 -20.43
N ASP A 418 18.28 -30.82 -19.90
CA ASP A 418 19.30 -29.81 -19.64
C ASP A 418 19.25 -29.29 -18.19
N PRO A 419 20.01 -29.90 -17.26
CA PRO A 419 20.10 -29.44 -15.88
C PRO A 419 20.63 -28.01 -15.72
N ASN A 420 21.20 -27.41 -16.78
CA ASN A 420 21.67 -26.03 -16.79
C ASN A 420 20.56 -25.02 -17.11
N ALA A 421 19.35 -25.43 -17.48
CA ALA A 421 18.23 -24.53 -17.74
C ALA A 421 17.73 -23.88 -16.44
N ASN A 422 18.61 -23.15 -15.76
CA ASN A 422 18.41 -22.46 -14.48
C ASN A 422 19.24 -21.17 -14.44
N VAL A 423 19.07 -20.37 -13.38
CA VAL A 423 19.75 -19.09 -13.20
C VAL A 423 21.27 -19.20 -13.43
N ASN A 424 21.94 -20.15 -12.77
CA ASN A 424 23.39 -20.28 -12.86
C ASN A 424 23.87 -20.79 -14.22
N GLY A 425 23.10 -21.63 -14.88
CA GLY A 425 23.40 -22.12 -16.21
C GLY A 425 23.28 -21.02 -17.27
N ILE A 426 22.26 -20.18 -17.17
CA ILE A 426 22.10 -19.03 -18.08
C ILE A 426 23.22 -18.01 -17.84
N LEU A 427 23.51 -17.64 -16.59
CA LEU A 427 24.62 -16.73 -16.26
C LEU A 427 25.98 -17.26 -16.73
N GLY A 428 26.18 -18.56 -16.67
CA GLY A 428 27.39 -19.23 -17.17
C GLY A 428 27.40 -19.49 -18.68
N GLN A 429 26.34 -19.09 -19.40
CA GLN A 429 26.14 -19.32 -20.84
C GLN A 429 26.30 -20.80 -21.26
N ARG A 430 25.78 -21.72 -20.44
CA ARG A 430 25.92 -23.17 -20.59
C ARG A 430 24.68 -23.85 -21.17
N VAL A 431 23.65 -23.09 -21.48
CA VAL A 431 22.35 -23.60 -21.95
C VAL A 431 22.26 -23.47 -23.46
N ASN A 432 21.79 -24.50 -24.12
CA ASN A 432 21.48 -24.45 -25.54
C ASN A 432 20.00 -24.12 -25.74
N VAL A 433 19.69 -22.87 -26.10
CA VAL A 433 18.32 -22.37 -26.20
C VAL A 433 17.70 -22.71 -27.58
N PRO A 434 16.51 -23.32 -27.62
CA PRO A 434 15.80 -23.60 -28.89
C PRO A 434 15.46 -22.30 -29.63
N LYS A 435 15.54 -22.35 -30.96
CA LYS A 435 15.35 -21.15 -31.82
C LYS A 435 13.91 -20.64 -31.87
N ASP A 436 12.94 -21.49 -31.62
CA ASP A 436 11.51 -21.22 -31.71
C ASP A 436 10.85 -20.82 -30.37
N MET A 437 11.62 -20.84 -29.29
CA MET A 437 11.14 -20.58 -27.94
C MET A 437 11.98 -19.52 -27.21
N ALA A 438 11.35 -18.75 -26.32
CA ALA A 438 12.02 -17.93 -25.33
C ALA A 438 12.23 -18.76 -24.06
N LEU A 439 13.44 -18.79 -23.52
CA LEU A 439 13.77 -19.56 -22.33
C LEU A 439 13.83 -18.68 -21.08
N CYS A 440 13.02 -18.99 -20.07
CA CYS A 440 13.09 -18.41 -18.73
C CYS A 440 14.04 -19.19 -17.80
N ALA A 441 14.45 -18.53 -16.71
CA ALA A 441 15.47 -19.04 -15.79
C ALA A 441 15.00 -20.17 -14.87
N ASN A 442 13.75 -20.54 -14.88
CA ASN A 442 13.21 -21.76 -14.24
C ASN A 442 13.12 -22.94 -15.22
N GLY A 443 13.64 -22.79 -16.44
CA GLY A 443 13.55 -23.79 -17.50
C GLY A 443 12.24 -23.77 -18.29
N ALA A 444 11.32 -22.92 -17.95
CA ALA A 444 10.10 -22.74 -18.73
C ALA A 444 10.38 -22.10 -20.09
N MET A 445 9.66 -22.54 -21.09
CA MET A 445 9.75 -22.03 -22.46
C MET A 445 8.43 -21.47 -22.92
N TYR A 446 8.53 -20.36 -23.62
CA TYR A 446 7.38 -19.64 -24.16
C TYR A 446 7.46 -19.53 -25.67
N ARG A 447 6.32 -19.75 -26.32
CA ARG A 447 6.17 -19.69 -27.79
C ARG A 447 6.45 -18.29 -28.30
N LYS A 448 7.02 -18.21 -29.51
CA LYS A 448 7.31 -16.95 -30.21
C LYS A 448 6.47 -16.73 -31.46
N ASP A 449 5.70 -17.73 -31.88
CA ASP A 449 4.82 -17.68 -33.05
C ASP A 449 3.48 -16.95 -32.76
N ILE A 450 3.12 -16.82 -31.50
CA ILE A 450 1.95 -16.04 -31.05
C ILE A 450 2.35 -15.03 -30.01
N HIS A 451 1.64 -13.91 -29.94
CA HIS A 451 1.81 -12.92 -28.88
C HIS A 451 0.82 -13.19 -27.73
N GLY A 452 1.32 -13.40 -26.54
CA GLY A 452 0.50 -13.67 -25.36
C GLY A 452 -0.35 -12.47 -24.94
N PHE A 453 -1.55 -12.74 -24.39
CA PHE A 453 -2.44 -11.65 -23.95
C PHE A 453 -1.89 -10.86 -22.75
N LEU A 454 -1.19 -11.52 -21.82
CA LEU A 454 -0.57 -10.82 -20.67
C LEU A 454 0.53 -9.84 -21.12
N PRO A 455 1.50 -10.23 -21.95
CA PRO A 455 2.46 -9.30 -22.53
C PRO A 455 1.83 -8.12 -23.25
N GLU A 456 0.84 -8.39 -24.09
CA GLU A 456 0.13 -7.35 -24.83
C GLU A 456 -0.58 -6.36 -23.89
N MET A 457 -1.22 -6.87 -22.85
CA MET A 457 -1.89 -6.06 -21.84
C MET A 457 -0.88 -5.24 -21.03
N MET A 458 0.25 -5.83 -20.62
CA MET A 458 1.33 -5.10 -19.94
C MET A 458 1.86 -3.95 -20.78
N LYS A 459 2.09 -4.21 -22.08
CA LYS A 459 2.53 -3.19 -23.02
C LYS A 459 1.55 -2.05 -23.15
N LYS A 460 0.26 -2.37 -23.33
CA LYS A 460 -0.81 -1.37 -23.41
C LYS A 460 -0.83 -0.47 -22.16
N ILE A 461 -0.86 -1.06 -20.97
CA ILE A 461 -0.91 -0.32 -19.70
C ILE A 461 0.35 0.55 -19.51
N TYR A 462 1.51 0.04 -19.92
CA TYR A 462 2.76 0.80 -19.83
C TYR A 462 2.78 1.99 -20.80
N ASP A 463 2.37 1.79 -22.03
CA ASP A 463 2.33 2.85 -23.05
C ASP A 463 1.33 3.96 -22.64
N GLU A 464 0.15 3.60 -22.15
CA GLU A 464 -0.85 4.55 -21.62
C GLU A 464 -0.31 5.34 -20.41
N ARG A 465 0.47 4.69 -19.55
CA ARG A 465 1.14 5.38 -18.43
C ARG A 465 2.14 6.42 -18.92
N VAL A 466 2.99 6.04 -19.86
CA VAL A 466 4.02 6.93 -20.42
C VAL A 466 3.38 8.15 -21.09
N GLU A 467 2.33 7.93 -21.89
CA GLU A 467 1.60 8.99 -22.57
C GLU A 467 0.91 9.93 -21.57
N SER A 468 0.18 9.38 -20.60
CA SER A 468 -0.48 10.19 -19.56
C SER A 468 0.52 10.99 -18.72
N LYS A 469 1.68 10.40 -18.39
CA LYS A 469 2.76 11.13 -17.69
C LYS A 469 3.28 12.30 -18.53
N LYS A 470 3.45 12.10 -19.82
CA LYS A 470 3.88 13.15 -20.76
C LYS A 470 2.85 14.29 -20.83
N LEU A 471 1.58 13.96 -21.01
CA LEU A 471 0.49 14.92 -21.05
C LEU A 471 0.36 15.72 -19.73
N MET A 472 0.51 15.05 -18.58
CA MET A 472 0.55 15.71 -17.27
C MET A 472 1.69 16.72 -17.17
N ILE A 473 2.89 16.36 -17.62
CA ILE A 473 4.05 17.25 -17.58
C ILE A 473 3.83 18.47 -18.48
N LEU A 474 3.31 18.29 -19.69
CA LEU A 474 2.99 19.38 -20.61
C LEU A 474 1.94 20.33 -20.00
N ALA A 475 0.86 19.78 -19.42
CA ALA A 475 -0.16 20.57 -18.75
C ALA A 475 0.40 21.37 -17.55
N LYS A 476 1.33 20.77 -16.76
CA LYS A 476 2.02 21.50 -15.68
C LYS A 476 2.88 22.66 -16.19
N GLN A 477 3.63 22.44 -17.28
CA GLN A 477 4.48 23.48 -17.88
C GLN A 477 3.63 24.66 -18.43
N GLU A 478 2.44 24.35 -18.95
CA GLU A 478 1.53 25.38 -19.44
C GLU A 478 0.80 26.11 -18.30
N TYR A 479 0.45 25.40 -17.23
CA TYR A 479 -0.13 25.94 -16.01
C TYR A 479 0.83 26.93 -15.32
N GLU A 480 2.12 26.65 -15.28
CA GLU A 480 3.13 27.58 -14.73
C GLU A 480 3.20 28.90 -15.50
N LYS A 481 2.86 28.91 -16.79
CA LYS A 481 2.83 30.12 -17.62
C LYS A 481 1.50 30.86 -17.50
N THR A 482 0.41 30.11 -17.49
CA THR A 482 -0.95 30.66 -17.50
C THR A 482 -1.87 29.77 -16.66
N PRO A 483 -1.99 30.01 -15.34
CA PRO A 483 -2.85 29.21 -14.48
C PRO A 483 -4.33 29.33 -14.87
N THR A 484 -4.94 28.19 -15.25
CA THR A 484 -6.38 28.08 -15.51
C THR A 484 -6.97 26.86 -14.82
N LYS A 485 -8.28 26.92 -14.51
CA LYS A 485 -8.99 25.77 -13.89
C LYS A 485 -9.04 24.55 -14.80
N GLU A 486 -9.07 24.75 -16.13
CA GLU A 486 -9.05 23.67 -17.12
C GLU A 486 -7.72 22.93 -17.12
N LEU A 487 -6.60 23.65 -17.00
CA LEU A 487 -5.28 23.04 -16.88
C LEU A 487 -5.10 22.30 -15.56
N GLU A 488 -5.61 22.87 -14.45
CA GLU A 488 -5.61 22.18 -13.15
C GLU A 488 -6.37 20.86 -13.19
N LYS A 489 -7.57 20.84 -13.80
CA LYS A 489 -8.35 19.63 -14.03
C LYS A 489 -7.60 18.62 -14.92
N SER A 490 -6.95 19.08 -15.97
CA SER A 490 -6.17 18.24 -16.88
C SER A 490 -4.97 17.62 -16.18
N ILE A 491 -4.25 18.37 -15.34
CA ILE A 491 -3.15 17.87 -14.52
C ILE A 491 -3.64 16.78 -13.57
N SER A 492 -4.74 17.01 -12.86
CA SER A 492 -5.33 16.01 -11.96
C SER A 492 -5.74 14.75 -12.72
N LYS A 493 -6.47 14.89 -13.83
CA LYS A 493 -6.91 13.78 -14.69
C LYS A 493 -5.73 12.92 -15.15
N TYR A 494 -4.72 13.51 -15.77
CA TYR A 494 -3.58 12.76 -16.28
C TYR A 494 -2.71 12.16 -15.16
N ASN A 495 -2.61 12.85 -14.02
CA ASN A 495 -1.93 12.31 -12.85
C ASN A 495 -2.65 11.07 -12.31
N ASN A 496 -3.97 11.10 -12.20
CA ASN A 496 -4.77 9.97 -11.73
C ASN A 496 -4.65 8.78 -12.68
N ILE A 497 -4.71 8.99 -13.99
CA ILE A 497 -4.54 7.92 -14.99
C ILE A 497 -3.14 7.31 -14.88
N GLN A 498 -2.06 8.10 -14.90
CA GLN A 498 -0.70 7.56 -14.84
C GLN A 498 -0.42 6.84 -13.51
N MET A 499 -0.99 7.30 -12.40
CA MET A 499 -0.86 6.63 -11.10
C MET A 499 -1.67 5.32 -11.07
N ALA A 500 -2.88 5.31 -11.62
CA ALA A 500 -3.67 4.08 -11.78
C ALA A 500 -2.90 3.03 -12.58
N ARG A 501 -2.32 3.40 -13.72
CA ARG A 501 -1.50 2.51 -14.55
C ARG A 501 -0.25 2.02 -13.83
N LYS A 502 0.41 2.88 -13.04
CA LYS A 502 1.55 2.48 -12.21
C LYS A 502 1.17 1.42 -11.19
N ILE A 503 0.04 1.61 -10.51
CA ILE A 503 -0.45 0.66 -9.50
C ILE A 503 -0.83 -0.67 -10.17
N GLN A 504 -1.50 -0.64 -11.32
CA GLN A 504 -1.84 -1.84 -12.08
C GLN A 504 -0.56 -2.62 -12.45
N LEU A 505 0.42 -2.00 -13.09
CA LEU A 505 1.67 -2.65 -13.46
C LEU A 505 2.37 -3.30 -12.25
N ASN A 506 2.49 -2.57 -11.15
CA ASN A 506 3.16 -3.07 -9.95
C ASN A 506 2.38 -4.21 -9.26
N SER A 507 1.06 -4.27 -9.45
CA SER A 507 0.20 -5.29 -8.85
C SER A 507 0.00 -6.53 -9.70
N ALA A 508 0.38 -6.51 -10.98
CA ALA A 508 0.18 -7.62 -11.94
C ALA A 508 0.81 -8.92 -11.46
N TYR A 509 2.10 -8.87 -11.08
CA TYR A 509 2.80 -10.03 -10.56
C TYR A 509 2.15 -10.60 -9.29
N GLY A 510 1.68 -9.73 -8.39
CA GLY A 510 0.97 -10.14 -7.18
C GLY A 510 -0.34 -10.87 -7.46
N ALA A 511 -1.03 -10.53 -8.55
CA ALA A 511 -2.22 -11.26 -9.01
C ALA A 511 -1.83 -12.62 -9.61
N ILE A 512 -0.85 -12.66 -10.52
CA ILE A 512 -0.38 -13.89 -11.18
C ILE A 512 0.10 -14.93 -10.16
N GLY A 513 0.76 -14.51 -9.08
CA GLY A 513 1.23 -15.38 -8.00
C GLY A 513 0.16 -15.73 -6.93
N ASN A 514 -1.09 -15.33 -7.10
CA ASN A 514 -2.16 -15.57 -6.15
C ASN A 514 -3.01 -16.80 -6.53
N GLN A 515 -3.12 -17.80 -5.65
CA GLN A 515 -3.87 -19.04 -5.87
C GLN A 515 -5.36 -18.85 -6.21
N TYR A 516 -5.97 -17.73 -5.85
CA TYR A 516 -7.38 -17.42 -6.16
C TYR A 516 -7.56 -16.71 -7.50
N PHE A 517 -6.46 -16.49 -8.23
CA PHE A 517 -6.52 -15.87 -9.55
C PHE A 517 -6.83 -16.91 -10.63
N ARG A 518 -7.73 -16.60 -11.57
CA ARG A 518 -8.13 -17.49 -12.66
C ARG A 518 -6.96 -18.00 -13.49
N TYR A 519 -5.96 -17.14 -13.70
CA TYR A 519 -4.78 -17.43 -14.52
C TYR A 519 -3.55 -17.79 -13.66
N TYR A 520 -3.77 -18.16 -12.38
CA TYR A 520 -2.70 -18.60 -11.52
C TYR A 520 -1.94 -19.77 -12.13
N ASN A 521 -0.63 -19.62 -12.25
CA ASN A 521 0.27 -20.65 -12.68
C ASN A 521 1.61 -20.43 -11.97
N LEU A 522 2.01 -21.40 -11.16
CA LEU A 522 3.25 -21.35 -10.39
C LEU A 522 4.48 -21.21 -11.30
N ILE A 523 4.48 -21.90 -12.45
CA ILE A 523 5.57 -21.85 -13.43
C ILE A 523 5.74 -20.43 -13.98
N ASN A 524 4.64 -19.76 -14.32
CA ASN A 524 4.68 -18.37 -14.80
C ASN A 524 5.18 -17.41 -13.72
N ALA A 525 4.75 -17.58 -12.47
CA ALA A 525 5.18 -16.74 -11.37
C ALA A 525 6.68 -16.89 -11.07
N GLU A 526 7.16 -18.13 -11.07
CA GLU A 526 8.57 -18.47 -10.87
C GLU A 526 9.44 -18.02 -12.06
N ALA A 527 8.94 -18.15 -13.29
CA ALA A 527 9.62 -17.68 -14.48
C ALA A 527 9.94 -16.18 -14.41
N ILE A 528 8.99 -15.38 -13.90
CA ILE A 528 9.18 -13.93 -13.72
C ILE A 528 10.27 -13.66 -12.68
N THR A 529 10.22 -14.26 -11.50
CA THR A 529 11.18 -13.96 -10.43
C THR A 529 12.57 -14.44 -10.74
N LEU A 530 12.74 -15.66 -11.25
CA LEU A 530 14.07 -16.21 -11.57
C LEU A 530 14.69 -15.53 -12.80
N SER A 531 13.90 -15.16 -13.81
CA SER A 531 14.41 -14.35 -14.92
C SER A 531 14.79 -12.93 -14.47
N GLY A 532 14.10 -12.37 -13.45
CA GLY A 532 14.51 -11.14 -12.77
C GLY A 532 15.85 -11.29 -12.05
N GLN A 533 16.09 -12.41 -11.39
CA GLN A 533 17.39 -12.72 -10.79
C GLN A 533 18.49 -12.78 -11.84
N VAL A 534 18.23 -13.39 -13.00
CA VAL A 534 19.18 -13.40 -14.11
C VAL A 534 19.46 -11.99 -14.60
N ALA A 535 18.45 -11.18 -14.84
CA ALA A 535 18.62 -9.82 -15.36
C ALA A 535 19.54 -8.97 -14.46
N ILE A 536 19.32 -9.00 -13.14
CA ILE A 536 20.09 -8.18 -12.20
C ILE A 536 21.51 -8.73 -11.99
N ARG A 537 21.68 -10.06 -11.90
CA ARG A 537 23.00 -10.68 -11.75
C ARG A 537 23.84 -10.62 -13.03
N TRP A 538 23.21 -10.65 -14.19
CA TRP A 538 23.88 -10.46 -15.48
C TRP A 538 24.52 -9.08 -15.56
N ILE A 539 23.76 -8.03 -15.25
CA ILE A 539 24.28 -6.67 -15.32
C ILE A 539 25.30 -6.38 -14.22
N GLU A 540 25.16 -6.98 -13.02
CA GLU A 540 26.17 -6.94 -11.98
C GLU A 540 27.52 -7.47 -12.50
N HIS A 541 27.50 -8.62 -13.17
CA HIS A 541 28.71 -9.24 -13.74
C HIS A 541 29.32 -8.38 -14.86
N GLU A 542 28.51 -7.92 -15.79
CA GLU A 542 28.97 -7.12 -16.93
C GLU A 542 29.49 -5.75 -16.50
N MET A 543 28.87 -5.08 -15.53
CA MET A 543 29.36 -3.80 -15.02
C MET A 543 30.71 -3.96 -14.29
N ASN A 544 30.87 -5.03 -13.50
CA ASN A 544 32.16 -5.34 -12.88
C ASN A 544 33.26 -5.58 -13.95
N LYS A 545 32.95 -6.34 -14.98
CA LYS A 545 33.87 -6.59 -16.09
C LYS A 545 34.25 -5.29 -16.80
N TYR A 546 33.30 -4.42 -17.09
CA TYR A 546 33.50 -3.14 -17.73
C TYR A 546 34.35 -2.20 -16.89
N LEU A 547 34.08 -2.04 -15.60
CA LEU A 547 34.83 -1.17 -14.70
C LEU A 547 36.24 -1.69 -14.44
N ASN A 548 36.45 -3.00 -14.31
CA ASN A 548 37.80 -3.58 -14.20
C ASN A 548 38.63 -3.29 -15.44
N LYS A 549 38.02 -3.33 -16.64
CA LYS A 549 38.72 -2.98 -17.90
C LYS A 549 39.12 -1.50 -17.95
N ILE A 550 38.22 -0.59 -17.57
CA ILE A 550 38.49 0.85 -17.60
C ILE A 550 39.55 1.25 -16.58
N LEU A 551 39.41 0.73 -15.37
CA LEU A 551 40.28 1.07 -14.22
C LEU A 551 41.57 0.26 -14.17
N LYS A 552 41.74 -0.68 -15.15
CA LYS A 552 42.89 -1.57 -15.22
C LYS A 552 43.12 -2.36 -13.91
N THR A 553 42.07 -2.85 -13.35
CA THR A 553 42.05 -3.70 -12.14
C THR A 553 41.64 -5.12 -12.53
N GLU A 554 41.92 -6.10 -11.65
CA GLU A 554 41.56 -7.49 -11.87
C GLU A 554 40.64 -7.97 -10.76
N LYS A 555 39.47 -8.51 -11.14
CA LYS A 555 38.48 -9.14 -10.21
C LYS A 555 38.02 -8.25 -9.07
N GLN A 556 38.14 -6.91 -9.20
CA GLN A 556 37.58 -5.98 -8.23
C GLN A 556 36.07 -5.94 -8.36
N ASP A 557 35.38 -6.02 -7.25
CA ASP A 557 33.92 -5.88 -7.20
C ASP A 557 33.53 -4.41 -6.97
N TYR A 558 33.03 -3.77 -8.01
CA TYR A 558 32.54 -2.38 -7.99
C TYR A 558 31.04 -2.30 -7.72
N VAL A 559 30.30 -3.41 -7.79
CA VAL A 559 28.88 -3.46 -7.48
C VAL A 559 28.72 -3.73 -5.98
N ILE A 560 28.53 -2.69 -5.19
CA ILE A 560 28.40 -2.76 -3.72
C ILE A 560 27.21 -3.63 -3.34
N ALA A 561 26.05 -3.37 -3.97
CA ALA A 561 24.80 -4.03 -3.68
C ALA A 561 23.93 -4.12 -4.92
N SER A 562 23.01 -5.09 -4.92
CA SER A 562 21.88 -5.14 -5.83
C SER A 562 20.63 -5.55 -5.04
N ASP A 563 19.47 -5.00 -5.42
CA ASP A 563 18.19 -5.32 -4.79
C ASP A 563 17.09 -5.37 -5.82
N THR A 564 16.67 -6.56 -6.17
CA THR A 564 15.53 -6.85 -7.08
C THR A 564 15.72 -6.28 -8.50
N ASP A 565 15.72 -4.97 -8.65
CA ASP A 565 15.72 -4.20 -9.90
C ASP A 565 16.81 -3.12 -9.94
N SER A 566 17.56 -2.93 -8.85
CA SER A 566 18.58 -1.89 -8.76
C SER A 566 19.99 -2.43 -8.49
N ILE A 567 21.00 -1.74 -9.01
CA ILE A 567 22.43 -1.94 -8.69
C ILE A 567 23.05 -0.65 -8.17
N TYR A 568 24.04 -0.78 -7.28
CA TYR A 568 24.78 0.32 -6.67
C TYR A 568 26.26 0.16 -6.96
N LEU A 569 26.85 1.13 -7.69
CA LEU A 569 28.23 1.11 -8.12
C LEU A 569 29.09 2.00 -7.23
N ASN A 570 30.24 1.47 -6.80
CA ASN A 570 31.31 2.25 -6.19
C ASN A 570 32.16 2.90 -7.29
N LEU A 571 31.94 4.17 -7.54
CA LEU A 571 32.68 4.96 -8.51
C LEU A 571 33.76 5.89 -7.92
N GLY A 572 34.02 5.78 -6.61
CA GLY A 572 35.12 6.47 -5.94
C GLY A 572 36.45 6.29 -6.66
N PRO A 573 36.90 5.05 -6.95
CA PRO A 573 38.14 4.82 -7.69
C PRO A 573 38.18 5.46 -9.08
N LEU A 574 37.06 5.52 -9.78
CA LEU A 574 36.96 6.20 -11.08
C LEU A 574 37.13 7.71 -10.93
N VAL A 575 36.44 8.31 -9.94
CA VAL A 575 36.56 9.74 -9.65
C VAL A 575 38.01 10.10 -9.27
N ASP A 576 38.63 9.32 -8.42
CA ASP A 576 40.02 9.57 -7.99
C ASP A 576 41.02 9.46 -9.16
N ALA A 577 40.81 8.51 -10.06
CA ALA A 577 41.63 8.38 -11.26
C ALA A 577 41.50 9.60 -12.19
N VAL A 578 40.28 10.12 -12.39
CA VAL A 578 39.98 11.24 -13.30
C VAL A 578 40.40 12.59 -12.70
N TYR A 579 40.22 12.78 -11.39
CA TYR A 579 40.51 14.03 -10.72
C TYR A 579 41.93 14.08 -10.10
N LYS A 580 42.76 13.11 -10.37
CA LYS A 580 44.14 13.12 -9.91
C LYS A 580 44.85 14.38 -10.40
N GLY A 581 45.27 15.25 -9.48
CA GLY A 581 45.93 16.55 -9.77
C GLY A 581 44.99 17.65 -10.31
N ARG A 582 43.65 17.49 -10.18
CA ARG A 582 42.66 18.52 -10.53
C ARG A 582 41.83 18.91 -9.34
N GLU A 583 41.22 20.09 -9.40
CA GLU A 583 40.30 20.54 -8.36
C GLU A 583 39.05 19.63 -8.35
N LYS A 584 38.68 19.13 -7.18
CA LYS A 584 37.57 18.18 -6.95
C LYS A 584 36.48 18.87 -6.15
N THR A 585 35.48 19.45 -6.85
CA THR A 585 34.25 19.96 -6.19
C THR A 585 33.11 18.97 -6.38
N ASN A 586 32.15 18.94 -5.44
CA ASN A 586 30.98 18.08 -5.53
C ASN A 586 30.21 18.31 -6.85
N GLU A 587 30.04 19.56 -7.25
CA GLU A 587 29.34 19.94 -8.48
C GLU A 587 30.03 19.40 -9.75
N SER A 588 31.37 19.53 -9.81
CA SER A 588 32.16 19.04 -10.95
C SER A 588 32.10 17.52 -11.06
N VAL A 589 32.19 16.80 -9.93
CA VAL A 589 32.12 15.33 -9.90
C VAL A 589 30.72 14.84 -10.24
N VAL A 590 29.65 15.44 -9.71
CA VAL A 590 28.27 15.06 -10.05
C VAL A 590 27.99 15.28 -11.54
N SER A 591 28.50 16.39 -12.12
CA SER A 591 28.35 16.67 -13.55
C SER A 591 29.09 15.64 -14.41
N PHE A 592 30.30 15.27 -14.03
CA PHE A 592 31.10 14.22 -14.67
C PHE A 592 30.40 12.87 -14.59
N LEU A 593 29.97 12.44 -13.39
CA LEU A 593 29.30 11.17 -13.19
C LEU A 593 27.98 11.09 -13.96
N ASN A 594 27.18 12.16 -13.98
CA ASN A 594 25.95 12.21 -14.77
C ASN A 594 26.27 11.97 -16.25
N LYS A 595 27.25 12.71 -16.81
CA LYS A 595 27.63 12.60 -18.24
C LYS A 595 28.14 11.21 -18.59
N ILE A 596 29.00 10.59 -17.78
CA ILE A 596 29.54 9.26 -18.08
C ILE A 596 28.45 8.17 -17.95
N CYS A 597 27.52 8.31 -17.00
CA CYS A 597 26.40 7.41 -16.88
C CYS A 597 25.50 7.43 -18.13
N GLU A 598 25.13 8.61 -18.61
CA GLU A 598 24.26 8.78 -19.79
C GLU A 598 24.95 8.37 -21.10
N VAL A 599 26.21 8.74 -21.26
CA VAL A 599 26.92 8.55 -22.56
C VAL A 599 27.53 7.16 -22.68
N GLU A 600 28.06 6.59 -21.60
CA GLU A 600 28.82 5.35 -21.63
C GLU A 600 28.13 4.19 -20.94
N PHE A 601 27.76 4.36 -19.65
CA PHE A 601 27.24 3.24 -18.85
C PHE A 601 25.86 2.77 -19.31
N GLU A 602 24.93 3.68 -19.57
CA GLU A 602 23.59 3.30 -20.06
C GLU A 602 23.66 2.61 -21.43
N LYS A 603 24.57 3.01 -22.30
CA LYS A 603 24.78 2.34 -23.59
C LYS A 603 25.36 0.93 -23.42
N TYR A 604 26.36 0.79 -22.53
CA TYR A 604 26.94 -0.50 -22.23
C TYR A 604 25.92 -1.45 -21.61
N ILE A 605 25.12 -0.95 -20.66
CA ILE A 605 24.02 -1.69 -20.03
C ILE A 605 23.01 -2.14 -21.08
N SER A 606 22.59 -1.24 -21.99
CA SER A 606 21.66 -1.58 -23.07
C SER A 606 22.21 -2.69 -23.98
N SER A 607 23.46 -2.57 -24.42
CA SER A 607 24.09 -3.60 -25.25
C SER A 607 24.24 -4.94 -24.53
N SER A 608 24.50 -4.91 -23.23
CA SER A 608 24.53 -6.09 -22.36
C SER A 608 23.18 -6.80 -22.27
N TYR A 609 22.10 -6.05 -22.12
CA TYR A 609 20.74 -6.63 -22.11
C TYR A 609 20.31 -7.13 -23.50
N GLU A 610 20.76 -6.49 -24.59
CA GLU A 610 20.56 -7.02 -25.94
C GLU A 610 21.24 -8.38 -26.10
N ALA A 611 22.48 -8.51 -25.58
CA ALA A 611 23.22 -9.77 -25.64
C ALA A 611 22.50 -10.87 -24.82
N LEU A 612 22.00 -10.55 -23.61
CA LEU A 612 21.21 -11.46 -22.81
C LEU A 612 19.92 -11.90 -23.54
N ALA A 613 19.15 -10.93 -24.06
CA ALA A 613 17.92 -11.21 -24.79
C ALA A 613 18.15 -12.11 -25.99
N LYS A 614 19.22 -11.87 -26.75
CA LYS A 614 19.63 -12.73 -27.88
C LYS A 614 20.01 -14.14 -27.37
N TYR A 615 20.75 -14.25 -26.28
CA TYR A 615 21.22 -15.53 -25.76
C TYR A 615 20.05 -16.42 -25.31
N VAL A 616 19.08 -15.86 -24.55
CA VAL A 616 17.89 -16.61 -24.08
C VAL A 616 16.80 -16.69 -25.14
N ASN A 617 17.07 -16.22 -26.36
CA ASN A 617 16.11 -16.12 -27.46
C ASN A 617 14.80 -15.44 -27.06
N ALA A 618 14.89 -14.35 -26.31
CA ALA A 618 13.73 -13.60 -25.83
C ALA A 618 12.76 -13.25 -26.98
N TYR A 619 11.50 -13.06 -26.67
CA TYR A 619 10.49 -12.63 -27.65
C TYR A 619 10.82 -11.24 -28.18
N GLU A 620 11.16 -10.32 -27.25
CA GLU A 620 11.57 -8.94 -27.55
C GLU A 620 12.50 -8.45 -26.43
N GLN A 621 13.45 -7.56 -26.73
CA GLN A 621 14.27 -6.93 -25.70
C GLN A 621 13.47 -5.79 -25.01
N LYS A 622 13.28 -5.87 -23.69
CA LYS A 622 12.50 -4.92 -22.89
C LYS A 622 13.24 -4.38 -21.66
N MET A 623 14.41 -4.90 -21.32
CA MET A 623 15.15 -4.42 -20.15
C MET A 623 15.76 -3.05 -20.42
N ILE A 624 15.30 -2.05 -19.69
CA ILE A 624 15.79 -0.67 -19.72
C ILE A 624 16.20 -0.29 -18.31
N MET A 625 17.49 -0.07 -18.12
CA MET A 625 18.04 0.37 -16.84
C MET A 625 18.58 1.80 -17.00
N LYS A 626 18.18 2.67 -16.07
CA LYS A 626 18.53 4.08 -16.06
C LYS A 626 19.23 4.48 -14.77
N ARG A 627 20.08 5.50 -14.83
CA ARG A 627 20.67 6.09 -13.66
C ARG A 627 19.58 6.71 -12.76
N GLU A 628 19.55 6.31 -11.50
CA GLU A 628 18.60 6.81 -10.53
C GLU A 628 19.25 7.89 -9.63
N ASN A 629 20.30 7.55 -8.87
CA ASN A 629 20.90 8.49 -7.91
C ASN A 629 22.41 8.64 -8.15
N ILE A 630 22.92 9.83 -7.84
CA ILE A 630 24.37 10.11 -7.66
C ILE A 630 24.53 10.61 -6.23
N ALA A 631 25.29 9.88 -5.43
CA ALA A 631 25.58 10.19 -4.03
C ALA A 631 27.08 10.41 -3.81
N SER A 632 27.44 11.44 -3.02
CA SER A 632 28.84 11.65 -2.64
C SER A 632 29.35 10.58 -1.70
N THR A 633 28.45 10.02 -0.87
CA THR A 633 28.79 9.02 0.14
C THR A 633 27.66 8.03 0.30
N GLY A 634 27.99 6.76 0.50
CA GLY A 634 27.05 5.71 0.85
C GLY A 634 27.61 4.82 1.95
N ILE A 635 26.76 4.39 2.89
CA ILE A 635 27.12 3.45 3.97
C ILE A 635 26.16 2.27 3.91
N TRP A 636 26.70 1.05 3.83
CA TRP A 636 25.95 -0.21 3.91
C TRP A 636 26.28 -0.96 5.19
N THR A 637 25.26 -1.39 5.93
CA THR A 637 25.41 -2.18 7.14
C THR A 637 25.03 -3.65 6.91
N ALA A 638 24.09 -3.93 6.00
CA ALA A 638 23.62 -5.27 5.62
C ALA A 638 22.72 -5.19 4.38
N LYS A 639 22.21 -6.34 3.92
CA LYS A 639 21.15 -6.40 2.90
C LYS A 639 19.99 -5.49 3.26
N LYS A 640 19.55 -4.68 2.28
CA LYS A 640 18.43 -3.72 2.45
C LYS A 640 18.60 -2.72 3.60
N ARG A 641 19.84 -2.50 4.03
CA ARG A 641 20.16 -1.54 5.11
C ARG A 641 21.31 -0.63 4.66
N TYR A 642 20.95 0.52 4.11
CA TYR A 642 21.92 1.50 3.63
C TYR A 642 21.42 2.94 3.74
N MET A 643 22.34 3.88 3.61
CA MET A 643 22.09 5.31 3.57
C MET A 643 22.99 5.98 2.53
N LEU A 644 22.45 6.94 1.80
CA LEU A 644 23.12 7.67 0.70
C LEU A 644 22.97 9.17 0.89
N ASN A 645 24.02 9.91 0.63
CA ASN A 645 24.03 11.37 0.57
C ASN A 645 23.87 11.83 -0.89
N VAL A 646 22.63 11.97 -1.34
CA VAL A 646 22.25 12.10 -2.76
C VAL A 646 22.30 13.54 -3.23
N TRP A 647 23.07 13.84 -4.27
CA TRP A 647 23.17 15.14 -4.94
C TRP A 647 22.29 15.25 -6.19
N ASP A 648 22.02 14.13 -6.87
CA ASP A 648 21.19 14.10 -8.06
C ASP A 648 20.31 12.86 -8.04
N SER A 649 19.02 13.02 -8.29
CA SER A 649 18.06 11.92 -8.42
C SER A 649 17.27 12.06 -9.72
N GLU A 650 17.38 11.10 -10.63
CA GLU A 650 16.72 11.07 -11.93
C GLU A 650 16.89 12.37 -12.74
N GLY A 651 18.05 13.04 -12.63
CA GLY A 651 18.35 14.31 -13.31
C GLY A 651 17.95 15.57 -12.54
N VAL A 652 17.33 15.43 -11.38
CA VAL A 652 17.02 16.54 -10.48
C VAL A 652 18.19 16.79 -9.56
N ARG A 653 18.90 17.91 -9.77
CA ARG A 653 20.00 18.35 -8.91
C ARG A 653 19.52 19.07 -7.68
N TYR A 654 20.09 18.70 -6.53
CA TYR A 654 19.83 19.37 -5.26
C TYR A 654 20.91 20.40 -4.95
N LYS A 655 20.52 21.52 -4.34
CA LYS A 655 21.46 22.55 -3.83
C LYS A 655 22.27 22.02 -2.65
N GLU A 656 21.60 21.23 -1.81
CA GLU A 656 22.21 20.50 -0.70
C GLU A 656 21.82 19.02 -0.83
N PRO A 657 22.70 18.09 -0.44
CA PRO A 657 22.44 16.68 -0.61
C PRO A 657 21.27 16.21 0.24
N LYS A 658 20.45 15.33 -0.32
CA LYS A 658 19.33 14.69 0.38
C LYS A 658 19.73 13.32 0.90
N LEU A 659 19.38 13.03 2.15
CA LEU A 659 19.63 11.75 2.77
C LEU A 659 18.57 10.73 2.30
N LYS A 660 18.97 9.72 1.53
CA LYS A 660 18.16 8.54 1.16
C LYS A 660 18.55 7.38 2.07
N MET A 661 17.57 6.75 2.72
CA MET A 661 17.80 5.65 3.66
C MET A 661 16.86 4.48 3.37
N MET A 662 17.37 3.26 3.53
CA MET A 662 16.61 2.04 3.41
C MET A 662 16.86 1.10 4.60
N GLY A 663 15.78 0.61 5.22
CA GLY A 663 15.86 -0.39 6.28
C GLY A 663 16.49 0.05 7.60
N ILE A 664 16.87 1.32 7.73
CA ILE A 664 17.46 1.92 8.93
C ILE A 664 16.37 2.32 9.93
N GLU A 665 16.67 2.30 11.21
CA GLU A 665 15.73 2.65 12.28
C GLU A 665 15.16 4.06 12.13
N ALA A 666 15.89 4.96 11.51
CA ALA A 666 15.45 6.34 11.20
C ALA A 666 14.21 6.41 10.27
N VAL A 667 13.92 5.38 9.49
CA VAL A 667 12.74 5.32 8.60
C VAL A 667 11.70 4.29 9.04
N LYS A 668 11.94 3.57 10.13
CA LYS A 668 11.01 2.56 10.64
C LYS A 668 9.97 3.20 11.57
N SER A 669 8.69 2.99 11.29
CA SER A 669 7.58 3.41 12.16
C SER A 669 7.60 2.78 13.56
N SER A 670 8.45 1.78 13.79
CA SER A 670 8.64 1.13 15.09
C SER A 670 9.68 1.81 15.98
N THR A 671 10.35 2.85 15.52
CA THR A 671 11.29 3.67 16.28
C THR A 671 10.58 4.95 16.72
N PRO A 672 10.74 5.41 17.96
CA PRO A 672 10.14 6.66 18.43
C PRO A 672 10.54 7.87 17.56
N ALA A 673 9.61 8.79 17.30
CA ALA A 673 9.83 9.92 16.39
C ALA A 673 11.05 10.78 16.73
N PRO A 674 11.28 11.21 18.00
CA PRO A 674 12.49 11.96 18.35
C PRO A 674 13.78 11.20 18.07
N CYS A 675 13.78 9.87 18.28
CA CYS A 675 14.94 9.02 18.00
C CYS A 675 15.18 8.89 16.49
N ARG A 676 14.11 8.81 15.65
CA ARG A 676 14.26 8.79 14.20
C ARG A 676 14.95 10.03 13.67
N GLU A 677 14.54 11.21 14.13
CA GLU A 677 15.17 12.47 13.73
C GLU A 677 16.61 12.55 14.22
N ALA A 678 16.87 12.18 15.46
CA ALA A 678 18.24 12.16 16.01
C ALA A 678 19.15 11.16 15.26
N ILE A 679 18.65 9.98 14.86
CA ILE A 679 19.42 9.03 14.04
C ILE A 679 19.72 9.64 12.66
N LYS A 680 18.77 10.35 12.02
CA LYS A 680 19.02 11.05 10.75
C LYS A 680 20.13 12.09 10.88
N ASP A 681 20.10 12.89 11.94
CA ASP A 681 21.12 13.92 12.16
C ASP A 681 22.48 13.31 12.48
N ALA A 682 22.51 12.24 13.27
CA ALA A 682 23.75 11.46 13.51
C ALA A 682 24.32 10.88 12.21
N ILE A 683 23.48 10.34 11.32
CA ILE A 683 23.91 9.81 10.02
C ILE A 683 24.51 10.93 9.14
N LYS A 684 23.93 12.14 9.13
CA LYS A 684 24.52 13.28 8.40
C LYS A 684 25.93 13.59 8.90
N ILE A 685 26.14 13.57 10.23
CA ILE A 685 27.47 13.76 10.83
C ILE A 685 28.42 12.62 10.39
N MET A 686 27.97 11.36 10.40
CA MET A 686 28.79 10.24 9.95
C MET A 686 29.19 10.30 8.47
N MET A 687 28.38 10.96 7.64
CA MET A 687 28.66 11.12 6.20
C MET A 687 29.63 12.24 5.89
N SER A 688 29.61 13.34 6.66
CA SER A 688 30.34 14.57 6.31
C SER A 688 31.13 15.19 7.45
N GLY A 689 30.95 14.74 8.68
CA GLY A 689 31.60 15.26 9.89
C GLY A 689 32.67 14.33 10.43
N THR A 690 32.94 14.49 11.73
CA THR A 690 33.95 13.76 12.50
C THR A 690 33.35 12.94 13.64
N GLU A 691 34.10 11.96 14.14
CA GLU A 691 33.72 11.12 15.28
C GLU A 691 33.44 11.95 16.53
N ASN A 692 34.29 12.96 16.80
CA ASN A 692 34.11 13.86 17.96
C ASN A 692 32.78 14.65 17.89
N GLU A 693 32.37 15.08 16.69
CA GLU A 693 31.09 15.75 16.49
C GLU A 693 29.92 14.80 16.74
N LEU A 694 30.08 13.53 16.36
CA LEU A 694 29.09 12.49 16.63
C LEU A 694 28.93 12.26 18.13
N VAL A 695 30.02 12.05 18.84
CA VAL A 695 29.98 11.83 20.30
C VAL A 695 29.37 13.04 21.02
N ALA A 696 29.77 14.25 20.64
CA ALA A 696 29.20 15.48 21.21
C ALA A 696 27.68 15.60 20.89
N PHE A 697 27.21 15.14 19.71
CA PHE A 697 25.80 15.11 19.37
C PHE A 697 25.04 14.10 20.23
N ILE A 698 25.60 12.92 20.45
CA ILE A 698 25.01 11.86 21.28
C ILE A 698 24.81 12.36 22.71
N ASP A 699 25.80 13.02 23.32
CA ASP A 699 25.71 13.58 24.67
C ASP A 699 24.60 14.64 24.79
N ARG A 700 24.50 15.55 23.81
CA ARG A 700 23.43 16.55 23.77
C ARG A 700 22.04 15.90 23.62
N PHE A 701 21.93 14.89 22.78
CA PHE A 701 20.64 14.22 22.59
C PHE A 701 20.25 13.37 23.82
N ARG A 702 21.20 12.76 24.52
CA ARG A 702 20.97 12.06 25.80
C ARG A 702 20.28 12.97 26.80
N THR A 703 20.84 14.18 26.99
CA THR A 703 20.26 15.19 27.89
C THR A 703 18.84 15.60 27.49
N LYS A 704 18.61 15.80 26.19
CA LYS A 704 17.27 16.10 25.66
C LYS A 704 16.29 14.94 25.88
N PHE A 705 16.74 13.70 25.64
CA PHE A 705 15.92 12.50 25.77
C PHE A 705 15.40 12.27 27.19
N GLU A 706 16.18 12.62 28.20
CA GLU A 706 15.78 12.52 29.61
C GLU A 706 14.58 13.41 29.96
N SER A 707 14.38 14.50 29.23
CA SER A 707 13.28 15.45 29.46
C SER A 707 12.03 15.14 28.64
N LEU A 708 12.10 14.22 27.67
CA LEU A 708 10.97 13.87 26.80
C LEU A 708 9.87 13.12 27.56
N PRO A 709 8.59 13.34 27.23
CA PRO A 709 7.48 12.59 27.83
C PRO A 709 7.54 11.10 27.45
N PRO A 710 6.93 10.22 28.26
CA PRO A 710 6.91 8.77 27.98
C PRO A 710 6.35 8.42 26.60
N GLU A 711 5.38 9.17 26.13
CA GLU A 711 4.71 8.98 24.84
C GLU A 711 5.66 9.15 23.65
N ASP A 712 6.65 10.02 23.78
CA ASP A 712 7.61 10.36 22.73
C ASP A 712 8.80 9.41 22.65
N ILE A 713 9.10 8.71 23.77
CA ILE A 713 10.24 7.78 23.85
C ILE A 713 9.83 6.31 23.77
N ALA A 714 8.54 5.98 23.91
CA ALA A 714 8.04 4.62 23.86
C ALA A 714 8.05 4.04 22.43
N PHE A 715 8.31 2.74 22.30
CA PHE A 715 8.36 2.04 21.02
C PHE A 715 6.98 1.77 20.43
N PRO A 716 6.65 2.28 19.24
CA PRO A 716 5.43 1.90 18.54
C PRO A 716 5.50 0.46 18.03
N ARG A 717 4.45 -0.34 18.23
CA ARG A 717 4.34 -1.72 17.72
C ARG A 717 2.87 -2.11 17.48
N SER A 718 2.63 -2.99 16.51
CA SER A 718 1.36 -3.70 16.43
C SER A 718 1.37 -4.89 17.38
N VAL A 719 0.32 -5.08 18.13
CA VAL A 719 0.22 -6.21 19.07
C VAL A 719 -0.60 -7.35 18.45
N ASN A 720 0.01 -8.53 18.34
CA ASN A 720 -0.63 -9.74 17.84
C ASN A 720 -0.33 -10.89 18.80
N GLY A 721 -1.32 -11.77 19.00
CA GLY A 721 -1.18 -12.94 19.85
C GLY A 721 -1.60 -12.72 21.30
N LEU A 722 -2.41 -11.69 21.62
CA LEU A 722 -2.93 -11.47 22.96
C LEU A 722 -3.67 -12.71 23.49
N ARG A 723 -4.51 -13.32 22.66
CA ARG A 723 -5.23 -14.57 23.04
C ARG A 723 -4.28 -15.73 23.26
N LYS A 724 -3.24 -15.87 22.42
CA LYS A 724 -2.24 -16.95 22.50
C LYS A 724 -1.43 -16.91 23.80
N TYR A 725 -1.04 -15.71 24.24
CA TYR A 725 -0.16 -15.53 25.37
C TYR A 725 -0.88 -15.20 26.69
N ARG A 726 -2.20 -15.01 26.68
CA ARG A 726 -3.00 -14.82 27.90
C ARG A 726 -3.06 -16.11 28.70
N ALA A 727 -2.69 -16.07 29.97
CA ALA A 727 -2.75 -17.22 30.87
C ALA A 727 -3.95 -17.12 31.83
N LYS A 728 -4.46 -18.27 32.29
CA LYS A 728 -5.60 -18.31 33.22
C LYS A 728 -5.19 -17.99 34.66
N THR A 729 -4.00 -18.39 35.08
CA THR A 729 -3.51 -18.26 36.45
C THR A 729 -2.52 -17.11 36.64
N THR A 730 -1.88 -16.69 35.57
CA THR A 730 -0.95 -15.56 35.50
C THR A 730 -1.42 -14.60 34.41
N VAL A 731 -0.93 -13.36 34.40
CA VAL A 731 -1.34 -12.38 33.38
C VAL A 731 -0.93 -12.82 31.96
N TYR A 732 0.24 -13.47 31.85
CA TYR A 732 0.78 -13.94 30.57
C TYR A 732 1.53 -15.28 30.72
N SER A 733 1.71 -16.00 29.60
CA SER A 733 2.45 -17.26 29.54
C SER A 733 3.93 -17.06 29.25
N LYS A 734 4.75 -18.06 29.58
CA LYS A 734 6.21 -18.08 29.29
C LYS A 734 6.48 -17.93 27.78
N GLY A 735 7.52 -17.16 27.43
CA GLY A 735 7.85 -16.88 26.02
C GLY A 735 7.02 -15.77 25.37
N CYS A 736 6.22 -15.04 26.14
CA CYS A 736 5.46 -13.90 25.65
C CYS A 736 6.41 -12.78 25.15
N PRO A 737 6.24 -12.27 23.92
CA PRO A 737 7.01 -11.13 23.41
C PRO A 737 6.83 -9.88 24.30
N LEU A 738 7.87 -9.06 24.40
CA LEU A 738 7.93 -7.94 25.35
C LEU A 738 6.74 -6.99 25.21
N HIS A 739 6.41 -6.56 23.99
CA HIS A 739 5.28 -5.64 23.72
C HIS A 739 3.91 -6.27 23.98
N VAL A 740 3.75 -7.59 23.71
CA VAL A 740 2.53 -8.33 24.03
C VAL A 740 2.37 -8.47 25.53
N ARG A 741 3.47 -8.77 26.25
CA ARG A 741 3.51 -8.84 27.71
C ARG A 741 3.13 -7.49 28.33
N GLY A 742 3.74 -6.40 27.86
CA GLY A 742 3.41 -5.05 28.32
C GLY A 742 1.93 -4.70 28.11
N THR A 743 1.34 -5.19 27.01
CA THR A 743 -0.08 -4.98 26.70
C THR A 743 -1.01 -5.79 27.61
N LEU A 744 -0.67 -7.06 27.86
CA LEU A 744 -1.45 -7.88 28.80
C LEU A 744 -1.40 -7.31 30.24
N LEU A 745 -0.24 -6.81 30.65
CA LEU A 745 -0.06 -6.11 31.94
C LEU A 745 -0.89 -4.82 31.99
N TYR A 746 -0.85 -4.02 30.92
CA TYR A 746 -1.66 -2.80 30.81
C TYR A 746 -3.14 -3.14 30.96
N ASN A 747 -3.69 -4.04 30.15
CA ASN A 747 -5.09 -4.44 30.22
C ASN A 747 -5.49 -4.96 31.60
N PHE A 748 -4.59 -5.74 32.24
CA PHE A 748 -4.81 -6.25 33.59
C PHE A 748 -4.90 -5.12 34.63
N HIS A 749 -3.93 -4.17 34.61
CA HIS A 749 -3.87 -3.10 35.62
C HIS A 749 -4.95 -2.04 35.38
N ILE A 750 -5.33 -1.73 34.16
CA ILE A 750 -6.44 -0.84 33.84
C ILE A 750 -7.76 -1.42 34.43
N LYS A 751 -8.02 -2.71 34.20
CA LYS A 751 -9.20 -3.39 34.80
C LYS A 751 -9.14 -3.45 36.31
N LYS A 752 -8.02 -3.85 36.89
CA LYS A 752 -7.83 -3.98 38.33
C LYS A 752 -8.08 -2.68 39.07
N ASN A 753 -7.78 -1.53 38.47
CA ASN A 753 -7.93 -0.20 39.05
C ASN A 753 -9.21 0.52 38.59
N ASN A 754 -10.08 -0.15 37.82
CA ASN A 754 -11.34 0.40 37.26
C ASN A 754 -11.09 1.69 36.42
N LEU A 755 -10.04 1.70 35.62
CA LEU A 755 -9.63 2.86 34.82
C LEU A 755 -10.10 2.78 33.34
N GLU A 756 -11.01 1.83 33.03
CA GLU A 756 -11.49 1.60 31.65
C GLU A 756 -12.28 2.79 31.10
N TYR A 757 -12.87 3.59 31.96
CA TYR A 757 -13.54 4.84 31.56
C TYR A 757 -12.60 5.91 31.00
N LYS A 758 -11.31 5.85 31.34
CA LYS A 758 -10.28 6.82 30.91
C LYS A 758 -9.31 6.22 29.89
N TYR A 759 -8.96 4.96 30.06
CA TYR A 759 -7.97 4.27 29.25
C TYR A 759 -8.59 3.04 28.59
N PRO A 760 -8.83 3.07 27.27
CA PRO A 760 -9.39 1.93 26.56
C PRO A 760 -8.46 0.72 26.62
N LEU A 761 -9.07 -0.46 26.69
CA LEU A 761 -8.33 -1.72 26.64
C LEU A 761 -7.78 -1.95 25.23
N VAL A 762 -6.59 -2.51 25.18
CA VAL A 762 -5.93 -2.84 23.91
C VAL A 762 -6.45 -4.17 23.38
N ASN A 763 -6.80 -4.19 22.09
CA ASN A 763 -7.30 -5.35 21.38
C ASN A 763 -6.24 -5.94 20.41
N GLU A 764 -6.54 -7.14 19.90
CA GLU A 764 -5.71 -7.83 18.93
C GLU A 764 -5.53 -6.97 17.66
N GLY A 765 -4.29 -6.88 17.16
CA GLY A 765 -3.94 -6.15 15.93
C GLY A 765 -3.80 -4.64 16.08
N GLU A 766 -4.10 -4.06 17.23
CA GLU A 766 -3.96 -2.62 17.46
C GLU A 766 -2.51 -2.17 17.52
N LYS A 767 -2.30 -0.90 17.21
CA LYS A 767 -1.01 -0.22 17.40
C LYS A 767 -0.92 0.28 18.83
N ILE A 768 0.17 -0.07 19.51
CA ILE A 768 0.48 0.35 20.88
C ILE A 768 1.85 1.00 20.93
N LYS A 769 2.14 1.65 22.05
CA LYS A 769 3.47 2.06 22.45
C LYS A 769 3.87 1.27 23.69
N TYR A 770 5.13 0.79 23.79
CA TYR A 770 5.62 0.13 24.97
C TYR A 770 6.93 0.77 25.46
N ILE A 771 7.12 0.74 26.78
CA ILE A 771 8.26 1.38 27.44
C ILE A 771 8.87 0.46 28.51
N HIS A 772 10.18 0.53 28.68
CA HIS A 772 10.90 -0.24 29.68
C HIS A 772 10.75 0.37 31.08
N LEU A 773 10.66 -0.47 32.09
CA LEU A 773 10.56 -0.10 33.49
C LEU A 773 11.73 -0.66 34.30
N ARG A 774 12.20 0.12 35.28
CA ARG A 774 13.14 -0.33 36.31
C ARG A 774 12.46 -1.36 37.21
N LYS A 775 13.24 -2.23 37.82
CA LYS A 775 12.76 -3.28 38.75
C LYS A 775 13.39 -3.05 40.14
N PRO A 776 12.64 -3.25 41.23
CA PRO A 776 11.19 -3.45 41.31
C PRO A 776 10.43 -2.14 41.05
N ASN A 777 9.13 -2.24 40.75
CA ASN A 777 8.28 -1.08 40.52
C ASN A 777 6.84 -1.29 41.07
N LYS A 778 5.93 -0.34 40.84
CA LYS A 778 4.55 -0.38 41.33
C LYS A 778 3.71 -1.57 40.84
N ILE A 779 4.09 -2.18 39.71
CA ILE A 779 3.45 -3.39 39.18
C ILE A 779 4.25 -4.66 39.48
N GLY A 780 5.22 -4.59 40.42
CA GLY A 780 6.02 -5.73 40.86
C GLY A 780 7.39 -5.81 40.21
N VAL A 781 7.74 -7.00 39.72
CA VAL A 781 9.05 -7.27 39.07
C VAL A 781 9.00 -7.20 37.53
N GLU A 782 7.98 -6.58 37.01
CA GLU A 782 7.79 -6.41 35.55
C GLU A 782 8.66 -5.29 35.00
N ASN A 783 9.25 -5.50 33.83
CA ASN A 783 10.16 -4.54 33.21
C ASN A 783 9.60 -3.83 31.98
N VAL A 784 8.28 -3.92 31.74
CA VAL A 784 7.62 -3.33 30.59
C VAL A 784 6.16 -3.02 30.88
N ILE A 785 5.68 -1.94 30.33
CA ILE A 785 4.25 -1.61 30.21
C ILE A 785 3.97 -1.09 28.81
N SER A 786 2.78 -1.38 28.28
CA SER A 786 2.31 -0.76 27.04
C SER A 786 1.17 0.20 27.33
N PHE A 787 0.85 1.02 26.33
CA PHE A 787 -0.30 1.92 26.35
C PHE A 787 -0.70 2.28 24.91
N LEU A 788 -1.85 2.86 24.71
CA LEU A 788 -2.29 3.28 23.37
C LEU A 788 -1.69 4.63 22.98
N ASN A 789 -2.20 5.70 23.52
CA ASN A 789 -1.76 7.07 23.21
C ASN A 789 -1.12 7.75 24.39
N THR A 790 -1.83 7.75 25.52
CA THR A 790 -1.46 8.45 26.75
C THR A 790 -0.94 7.46 27.77
N PHE A 791 0.18 7.78 28.36
CA PHE A 791 0.74 6.98 29.44
C PHE A 791 -0.14 7.07 30.70
N PRO A 792 -0.56 5.93 31.28
CA PRO A 792 -1.50 5.94 32.42
C PRO A 792 -0.84 6.48 33.70
N LYS A 793 -1.12 7.75 34.01
CA LYS A 793 -0.55 8.46 35.16
C LYS A 793 -0.98 7.83 36.50
N GLU A 794 -2.17 7.28 36.56
CA GLU A 794 -2.77 6.64 37.72
C GLU A 794 -2.00 5.38 38.18
N LEU A 795 -1.29 4.73 37.28
CA LEU A 795 -0.41 3.61 37.62
C LEU A 795 0.90 4.07 38.34
N GLN A 796 1.16 5.37 38.40
CA GLN A 796 2.32 5.97 39.06
C GLN A 796 3.68 5.38 38.63
N LEU A 797 3.80 5.04 37.34
CA LEU A 797 5.00 4.41 36.78
C LEU A 797 5.98 5.39 36.12
N ALA A 798 5.63 6.66 35.99
CA ALA A 798 6.45 7.65 35.26
C ALA A 798 7.87 7.80 35.83
N GLY A 799 8.01 7.83 37.15
CA GLY A 799 9.33 7.89 37.84
C GLY A 799 10.11 6.57 37.83
N GLN A 800 9.52 5.49 37.33
CA GLN A 800 10.08 4.13 37.28
C GLN A 800 10.44 3.68 35.86
N ILE A 801 10.36 4.61 34.90
CA ILE A 801 10.78 4.35 33.52
C ILE A 801 12.31 4.16 33.50
N ASP A 802 12.74 3.10 32.84
CA ASP A 802 14.16 2.84 32.61
C ASP A 802 14.63 3.60 31.36
N ARG A 803 14.90 4.88 31.53
CA ARG A 803 15.30 5.79 30.44
C ARG A 803 16.64 5.40 29.82
N ASP A 804 17.55 4.83 30.59
CA ASP A 804 18.85 4.39 30.09
C ASP A 804 18.68 3.22 29.13
N THR A 805 17.92 2.18 29.52
CA THR A 805 17.58 1.06 28.63
C THR A 805 16.78 1.55 27.43
N GLN A 806 15.87 2.50 27.64
CA GLN A 806 15.04 3.04 26.57
C GLN A 806 15.90 3.81 25.54
N PHE A 807 16.80 4.69 25.99
CA PHE A 807 17.75 5.44 25.15
C PHE A 807 18.68 4.49 24.38
N LYS A 808 19.27 3.54 25.11
CA LYS A 808 20.17 2.56 24.50
C LYS A 808 19.49 1.82 23.35
N LYS A 809 18.30 1.26 23.58
CA LYS A 809 17.61 0.44 22.59
C LYS A 809 16.96 1.23 21.46
N SER A 810 16.51 2.46 21.71
CA SER A 810 15.82 3.24 20.67
C SER A 810 16.73 4.10 19.81
N PHE A 811 17.93 4.42 20.32
CA PHE A 811 18.87 5.33 19.66
C PHE A 811 20.29 4.76 19.58
N LEU A 812 20.89 4.39 20.71
CA LEU A 812 22.33 4.08 20.74
C LEU A 812 22.66 2.74 20.04
N ASP A 813 21.96 1.64 20.36
CA ASP A 813 22.19 0.34 19.72
C ASP A 813 22.04 0.40 18.18
N PRO A 814 20.97 1.03 17.62
CA PRO A 814 20.87 1.25 16.17
C PRO A 814 22.00 2.07 15.58
N LEU A 815 22.44 3.10 16.28
CA LEU A 815 23.51 3.98 15.84
C LEU A 815 24.87 3.29 15.87
N GLN A 816 25.15 2.51 16.92
CA GLN A 816 26.39 1.75 17.07
C GLN A 816 26.61 0.76 15.91
N ILE A 817 25.53 0.13 15.41
CA ILE A 817 25.62 -0.75 14.23
C ILE A 817 26.16 0.00 13.01
N ILE A 818 25.79 1.26 12.84
CA ILE A 818 26.26 2.09 11.72
C ILE A 818 27.67 2.59 11.98
N ALA A 819 27.95 3.07 13.19
CA ALA A 819 29.27 3.58 13.59
C ALA A 819 30.35 2.53 13.47
N ASN A 820 30.07 1.28 13.90
CA ASN A 820 31.02 0.16 13.78
C ASN A 820 31.45 -0.13 12.33
N VAL A 821 30.62 0.16 11.34
CA VAL A 821 30.94 -0.07 9.92
C VAL A 821 31.95 0.93 9.37
N ILE A 822 32.08 2.08 10.06
CA ILE A 822 33.03 3.14 9.69
C ILE A 822 34.13 3.31 10.72
N ASP A 823 34.28 2.33 11.62
CA ASP A 823 35.28 2.30 12.71
C ASP A 823 35.20 3.50 13.65
N TRP A 824 33.98 3.96 13.95
CA TRP A 824 33.72 5.07 14.90
C TRP A 824 33.09 4.55 16.17
N ASP A 825 33.47 5.16 17.31
CA ASP A 825 32.87 4.93 18.61
C ASP A 825 31.70 5.88 18.87
N THR A 826 30.69 5.41 19.59
CA THR A 826 29.52 6.22 20.01
C THR A 826 29.65 6.75 21.44
N GLU A 827 30.69 6.36 22.18
CA GLU A 827 31.01 6.81 23.52
C GLU A 827 32.46 7.29 23.58
N ARG A 828 32.74 8.23 24.47
CA ARG A 828 34.13 8.68 24.68
C ARG A 828 34.94 7.51 25.23
N VAL A 829 35.93 7.05 24.50
CA VAL A 829 36.94 6.15 25.02
C VAL A 829 37.78 6.95 26.00
N PRO A 830 37.93 6.54 27.30
CA PRO A 830 38.85 7.20 28.20
C PRO A 830 40.26 7.01 27.66
N THR A 831 40.81 8.03 27.04
CA THR A 831 42.23 8.04 26.70
C THR A 831 43.04 8.33 27.95
N LEU A 832 44.26 7.76 28.00
CA LEU A 832 45.18 7.97 29.14
C LEU A 832 45.43 9.47 29.45
N GLU A 833 45.25 10.35 28.48
CA GLU A 833 45.31 11.81 28.64
C GLU A 833 44.22 12.37 29.58
N HIS A 834 43.03 11.75 29.65
CA HIS A 834 41.97 12.16 30.58
C HIS A 834 42.17 11.66 32.02
N LEU A 835 43.14 10.83 32.26
CA LEU A 835 43.54 10.44 33.61
C LEU A 835 44.52 11.45 34.22
N PHE A 836 45.06 12.38 33.46
CA PHE A 836 46.07 13.38 33.89
C PHE A 836 45.57 14.85 33.80
N THR A 837 44.33 15.08 33.42
CA THR A 837 43.60 16.34 33.49
C THR A 837 42.51 16.27 34.55
#